data_e34583b54657adccfcbfe7087424e87b
#
_entry.id   e34583b54657adccfcbfe7087424e87b
#
_cell.length_a   1.000
_cell.length_b   1.000
_cell.length_c   1.000
_cell.angle_alpha   90.00
_cell.angle_beta   90.00
_cell.angle_gamma   90.00
#
_symmetry.space_group_name_H-M   'P 1'
#
loop_
_entity.id
_entity.type
_entity.pdbx_description
1 polymer ?
#
loop_
_entity_poly.entity_id
_entity_poly.type
_entity_poly.pdbx_seq_one_letter_code
_entity_poly.pdbx_strand_id
1 'polypeptide(L)'
;MEHKNKVIIGIDLGGTGIKIGIVDQEYEILAQTSIPTNAERPWQQIIADMGNTAAKLLKDSGYEFSDCLGAGAGCPGTIDSADGTVLYSNNIRWDHVPFAAELKKYLPLPVYINNDANCAALGEVAKGAAKGLKNAVFLTLGTGVGGGIVIDGRIFEGGHPGGAELGHIKAADEGRLCTCGRTDCLEAYASATALIKDAKEMARKNPDSMLWQLCGHDLCNMNAKIPFDAAQAGDACGKKLTENYIRYLADGITDLANIFRPDIIVLGGGVCAQGENLTGPLNAYLKANCFGTDSAYIPKAVTAQNGNAAGIIGAASLVGMQNVQNAAESGSGIQNADSGAAQKEILFLEPVCTQNIWGGSRLKDEFHYLGAGEHTGECWGISAHPNGDGAIKNGRFAGCRLSVVWEKHPEYFGNYASDRLPLMVKIIDAKEDLSIQVHPDDAYAKVHENGSFGKTECWYVLDCKKDASLVIGHHAKTKEELVSMIETGAWKEFIREVPIKKDDFIQIDPGTVHAIKGGSLILETQQNSDVTYRLYDYDRLSNGKPRELHLQKSIDVINVPAKDAAQSVVSAKGLAKNQLNELYRCAYYRIFKLDVDGEMQLHEMEQEKGWPFLLMSVLEGSGWIDSYPLTKGSHLIVPYGYGSLCLKGKMSLMASVPGDAGQF
;
A
#
# COMPACT_ATOMS: atom_id res chain seq x y z
N MET A 1 -0.76 -23.64 37.98
CA MET A 1 -0.52 -24.21 36.65
C MET A 1 0.54 -23.33 36.03
N GLU A 2 1.74 -23.86 35.75
CA GLU A 2 2.75 -23.11 35.00
C GLU A 2 2.17 -22.73 33.64
N HIS A 3 2.22 -21.47 33.30
CA HIS A 3 1.83 -21.01 31.97
C HIS A 3 2.79 -21.63 30.95
N LYS A 4 2.32 -22.63 30.20
CA LYS A 4 3.06 -23.15 29.05
C LYS A 4 3.20 -22.04 28.00
N ASN A 5 4.39 -21.92 27.42
CA ASN A 5 4.61 -21.03 26.31
C ASN A 5 3.69 -21.39 25.14
N LYS A 6 3.12 -20.39 24.47
CA LYS A 6 2.29 -20.60 23.28
C LYS A 6 3.12 -21.13 22.12
N VAL A 7 2.52 -22.00 21.30
CA VAL A 7 3.15 -22.60 20.13
C VAL A 7 2.38 -22.31 18.84
N ILE A 8 2.97 -22.62 17.72
CA ILE A 8 2.42 -22.41 16.37
C ILE A 8 2.64 -23.70 15.58
N ILE A 9 1.68 -24.08 14.74
CA ILE A 9 1.83 -25.17 13.79
C ILE A 9 2.33 -24.59 12.47
N GLY A 10 3.49 -25.05 11.97
CA GLY A 10 4.01 -24.73 10.64
C GLY A 10 3.91 -25.94 9.71
N ILE A 11 3.37 -25.77 8.53
CA ILE A 11 3.17 -26.83 7.53
C ILE A 11 3.84 -26.41 6.22
N ASP A 12 4.74 -27.25 5.70
CA ASP A 12 5.40 -27.08 4.41
C ASP A 12 4.90 -28.20 3.47
N LEU A 13 3.94 -27.85 2.61
CA LEU A 13 3.34 -28.77 1.64
C LEU A 13 4.15 -28.74 0.34
N GLY A 14 4.92 -29.78 0.10
CA GLY A 14 5.62 -29.98 -1.17
C GLY A 14 4.94 -31.02 -2.07
N GLY A 15 5.34 -31.09 -3.32
CA GLY A 15 4.79 -32.04 -4.31
C GLY A 15 5.01 -33.52 -3.95
N THR A 16 6.05 -33.86 -3.19
CA THR A 16 6.39 -35.24 -2.82
C THR A 16 6.24 -35.54 -1.33
N GLY A 17 6.31 -34.53 -0.49
CA GLY A 17 6.26 -34.69 0.97
C GLY A 17 5.74 -33.45 1.66
N ILE A 18 5.13 -33.66 2.81
CA ILE A 18 4.57 -32.63 3.69
C ILE A 18 5.38 -32.67 4.97
N LYS A 19 5.95 -31.54 5.35
CA LYS A 19 6.63 -31.37 6.63
C LYS A 19 5.75 -30.57 7.58
N ILE A 20 5.70 -31.00 8.83
CA ILE A 20 4.87 -30.38 9.86
C ILE A 20 5.74 -30.17 11.09
N GLY A 21 5.72 -28.96 11.65
CA GLY A 21 6.45 -28.63 12.86
C GLY A 21 5.59 -27.91 13.89
N ILE A 22 5.91 -28.15 15.15
CA ILE A 22 5.47 -27.35 16.29
C ILE A 22 6.59 -26.37 16.60
N VAL A 23 6.30 -25.09 16.57
CA VAL A 23 7.27 -23.99 16.62
C VAL A 23 6.89 -23.06 17.79
N ASP A 24 7.85 -22.58 18.55
CA ASP A 24 7.62 -21.59 19.58
C ASP A 24 7.49 -20.16 19.03
N GLN A 25 7.34 -19.16 19.90
CA GLN A 25 7.19 -17.76 19.50
C GLN A 25 8.51 -17.13 19.01
N GLU A 26 9.66 -17.73 19.31
CA GLU A 26 11.00 -17.39 18.82
C GLU A 26 11.34 -18.12 17.52
N TYR A 27 10.37 -18.86 16.96
CA TYR A 27 10.50 -19.68 15.75
C TYR A 27 11.50 -20.83 15.87
N GLU A 28 11.73 -21.36 17.10
CA GLU A 28 12.42 -22.61 17.31
C GLU A 28 11.49 -23.80 17.04
N ILE A 29 11.96 -24.80 16.29
CA ILE A 29 11.19 -26.02 16.04
C ILE A 29 11.33 -26.94 17.26
N LEU A 30 10.25 -27.11 18.01
CA LEU A 30 10.18 -27.97 19.20
C LEU A 30 9.98 -29.44 18.84
N ALA A 31 9.21 -29.70 17.79
CA ALA A 31 8.96 -31.03 17.25
C ALA A 31 8.63 -30.94 15.79
N GLN A 32 8.98 -31.97 15.01
CA GLN A 32 8.62 -32.04 13.60
C GLN A 32 8.41 -33.50 13.13
N THR A 33 7.62 -33.61 12.07
CA THR A 33 7.39 -34.88 11.36
C THR A 33 7.22 -34.64 9.88
N SER A 34 7.22 -35.71 9.09
CA SER A 34 6.93 -35.63 7.66
C SER A 34 6.10 -36.83 7.21
N ILE A 35 5.24 -36.59 6.21
CA ILE A 35 4.43 -37.61 5.54
C ILE A 35 4.54 -37.44 4.02
N PRO A 36 4.34 -38.50 3.23
CA PRO A 36 4.31 -38.39 1.78
C PRO A 36 3.05 -37.62 1.31
N THR A 37 3.19 -36.77 0.29
CA THR A 37 2.06 -36.02 -0.29
C THR A 37 1.12 -36.95 -1.05
N ASN A 38 1.69 -37.86 -1.87
CA ASN A 38 0.92 -38.72 -2.78
C ASN A 38 -0.10 -37.89 -3.57
N ALA A 39 0.40 -36.98 -4.38
CA ALA A 39 -0.35 -35.91 -5.04
C ALA A 39 -1.43 -36.38 -6.05
N GLU A 40 -1.47 -37.67 -6.35
CA GLU A 40 -2.49 -38.32 -7.19
C GLU A 40 -3.83 -38.54 -6.47
N ARG A 41 -3.83 -38.42 -5.12
CA ARG A 41 -5.04 -38.65 -4.31
C ARG A 41 -5.94 -37.38 -4.32
N PRO A 42 -7.26 -37.56 -3.98
CA PRO A 42 -8.13 -36.39 -3.76
C PRO A 42 -7.55 -35.44 -2.70
N TRP A 43 -7.62 -34.15 -2.97
CA TRP A 43 -7.08 -33.11 -2.07
C TRP A 43 -7.67 -33.18 -0.64
N GLN A 44 -8.94 -33.61 -0.50
CA GLN A 44 -9.58 -33.77 0.80
C GLN A 44 -8.83 -34.77 1.70
N GLN A 45 -8.33 -35.86 1.11
CA GLN A 45 -7.56 -36.88 1.85
C GLN A 45 -6.19 -36.36 2.25
N ILE A 46 -5.55 -35.59 1.37
CA ILE A 46 -4.23 -35.00 1.64
C ILE A 46 -4.35 -33.99 2.80
N ILE A 47 -5.37 -33.12 2.78
CA ILE A 47 -5.60 -32.14 3.86
C ILE A 47 -6.01 -32.84 5.16
N ALA A 48 -6.80 -33.92 5.08
CA ALA A 48 -7.16 -34.71 6.26
C ALA A 48 -5.92 -35.35 6.94
N ASP A 49 -5.05 -35.98 6.15
CA ASP A 49 -3.81 -36.58 6.67
C ASP A 49 -2.89 -35.51 7.30
N MET A 50 -2.80 -34.35 6.67
CA MET A 50 -2.04 -33.20 7.14
C MET A 50 -2.58 -32.68 8.49
N GLY A 51 -3.88 -32.44 8.57
CA GLY A 51 -4.53 -31.95 9.79
C GLY A 51 -4.46 -32.97 10.94
N ASN A 52 -4.76 -34.25 10.68
CA ASN A 52 -4.66 -35.32 11.69
C ASN A 52 -3.21 -35.50 12.18
N THR A 53 -2.24 -35.45 11.29
CA THR A 53 -0.81 -35.55 11.64
C THR A 53 -0.37 -34.36 12.49
N ALA A 54 -0.78 -33.14 12.15
CA ALA A 54 -0.48 -31.94 12.90
C ALA A 54 -1.11 -31.97 14.31
N ALA A 55 -2.38 -32.38 14.40
CA ALA A 55 -3.07 -32.53 15.69
C ALA A 55 -2.39 -33.59 16.57
N LYS A 56 -2.00 -34.71 15.99
CA LYS A 56 -1.25 -35.77 16.70
C LYS A 56 0.10 -35.24 17.19
N LEU A 57 0.88 -34.60 16.33
CA LEU A 57 2.20 -34.05 16.67
C LEU A 57 2.08 -33.02 17.81
N LEU A 58 1.07 -32.13 17.77
CA LEU A 58 0.82 -31.16 18.84
C LEU A 58 0.61 -31.86 20.18
N LYS A 59 -0.28 -32.87 20.22
CA LYS A 59 -0.59 -33.65 21.42
C LYS A 59 0.62 -34.45 21.92
N ASP A 60 1.34 -35.13 21.02
CA ASP A 60 2.54 -35.92 21.37
C ASP A 60 3.67 -35.04 21.91
N SER A 61 3.69 -33.74 21.54
CA SER A 61 4.59 -32.73 22.08
C SER A 61 4.13 -32.13 23.41
N GLY A 62 3.00 -32.62 23.94
CA GLY A 62 2.47 -32.21 25.24
C GLY A 62 1.68 -30.90 25.23
N TYR A 63 1.23 -30.43 24.08
CA TYR A 63 0.42 -29.21 23.91
C TYR A 63 -1.03 -29.56 23.52
N GLU A 64 -1.95 -28.68 23.89
CA GLU A 64 -3.35 -28.73 23.49
C GLU A 64 -3.65 -27.59 22.48
N PHE A 65 -4.78 -27.63 21.79
CA PHE A 65 -5.17 -26.56 20.87
C PHE A 65 -5.27 -25.18 21.55
N SER A 66 -5.63 -25.13 22.82
CA SER A 66 -5.65 -23.91 23.63
C SER A 66 -4.26 -23.29 23.83
N ASP A 67 -3.19 -24.07 23.69
CA ASP A 67 -1.82 -23.60 23.77
C ASP A 67 -1.27 -23.12 22.42
N CYS A 68 -2.03 -23.35 21.33
CA CYS A 68 -1.62 -23.06 19.98
C CYS A 68 -2.23 -21.75 19.45
N LEU A 69 -1.40 -20.86 18.91
CA LEU A 69 -1.82 -19.56 18.36
C LEU A 69 -2.50 -19.67 17.00
N GLY A 70 -2.20 -20.72 16.24
CA GLY A 70 -2.72 -20.95 14.90
C GLY A 70 -1.88 -21.94 14.10
N ALA A 71 -2.30 -22.20 12.86
CA ALA A 71 -1.58 -23.00 11.89
C ALA A 71 -1.30 -22.17 10.64
N GLY A 72 -0.04 -22.18 10.19
CA GLY A 72 0.38 -21.62 8.92
C GLY A 72 0.78 -22.71 7.95
N ALA A 73 0.54 -22.52 6.64
CA ALA A 73 0.89 -23.46 5.61
C ALA A 73 1.54 -22.78 4.40
N GLY A 74 2.67 -23.33 3.93
CA GLY A 74 3.26 -23.03 2.64
C GLY A 74 2.79 -24.06 1.61
N CYS A 75 2.30 -23.65 0.44
CA CYS A 75 1.77 -24.51 -0.60
C CYS A 75 2.30 -24.07 -1.98
N PRO A 76 2.73 -25.02 -2.84
CA PRO A 76 3.17 -24.65 -4.18
C PRO A 76 1.97 -24.22 -5.04
N GLY A 77 2.15 -23.15 -5.82
CA GLY A 77 1.16 -22.63 -6.75
C GLY A 77 0.66 -21.23 -6.43
N THR A 78 -0.42 -20.83 -7.10
CA THR A 78 -1.08 -19.54 -6.92
C THR A 78 -2.06 -19.62 -5.76
N ILE A 79 -1.83 -18.80 -4.74
CA ILE A 79 -2.60 -18.80 -3.49
C ILE A 79 -3.35 -17.48 -3.36
N ASP A 80 -4.63 -17.55 -3.05
CA ASP A 80 -5.37 -16.42 -2.48
C ASP A 80 -5.25 -16.51 -0.95
N SER A 81 -4.32 -15.72 -0.41
CA SER A 81 -4.04 -15.72 1.03
C SER A 81 -5.15 -15.08 1.85
N ALA A 82 -5.98 -14.22 1.24
CA ALA A 82 -7.05 -13.50 1.93
C ALA A 82 -8.22 -14.42 2.33
N ASP A 83 -8.60 -15.35 1.46
CA ASP A 83 -9.66 -16.32 1.75
C ASP A 83 -9.14 -17.73 2.09
N GLY A 84 -7.84 -17.96 1.90
CA GLY A 84 -7.20 -19.23 2.21
C GLY A 84 -7.42 -20.32 1.14
N THR A 85 -7.55 -19.93 -0.13
CA THR A 85 -7.80 -20.83 -1.27
C THR A 85 -6.54 -21.03 -2.10
N VAL A 86 -6.25 -22.29 -2.47
CA VAL A 86 -5.29 -22.61 -3.53
C VAL A 86 -6.01 -22.49 -4.87
N LEU A 87 -5.75 -21.39 -5.60
CA LEU A 87 -6.39 -21.13 -6.88
C LEU A 87 -5.91 -22.11 -7.95
N TYR A 88 -4.60 -22.38 -7.99
CA TYR A 88 -4.02 -23.32 -8.93
C TYR A 88 -2.67 -23.85 -8.42
N SER A 89 -2.44 -25.15 -8.55
CA SER A 89 -1.14 -25.77 -8.31
C SER A 89 -0.89 -26.91 -9.30
N ASN A 90 0.10 -26.75 -10.17
CA ASN A 90 0.50 -27.79 -11.12
C ASN A 90 1.17 -28.98 -10.42
N ASN A 91 1.94 -28.72 -9.35
CA ASN A 91 2.75 -29.72 -8.66
C ASN A 91 1.92 -30.78 -7.93
N ILE A 92 0.75 -30.40 -7.44
CA ILE A 92 -0.18 -31.25 -6.68
C ILE A 92 -1.55 -31.37 -7.36
N ARG A 93 -1.69 -30.82 -8.58
CA ARG A 93 -2.90 -30.88 -9.42
C ARG A 93 -4.16 -30.34 -8.73
N TRP A 94 -4.02 -29.27 -7.98
CA TRP A 94 -5.14 -28.63 -7.31
C TRP A 94 -5.66 -27.46 -8.13
N ASP A 95 -6.98 -27.28 -8.07
CA ASP A 95 -7.71 -26.21 -8.74
C ASP A 95 -8.85 -25.73 -7.83
N HIS A 96 -8.84 -24.46 -7.42
CA HIS A 96 -9.79 -23.81 -6.53
C HIS A 96 -10.09 -24.62 -5.25
N VAL A 97 -9.03 -25.05 -4.53
CA VAL A 97 -9.16 -25.82 -3.28
C VAL A 97 -9.28 -24.89 -2.08
N PRO A 98 -10.40 -24.93 -1.32
CA PRO A 98 -10.62 -24.09 -0.14
C PRO A 98 -9.81 -24.63 1.06
N PHE A 99 -8.48 -24.50 0.98
CA PHE A 99 -7.51 -25.14 1.86
C PHE A 99 -7.70 -24.79 3.32
N ALA A 100 -7.79 -23.49 3.64
CA ALA A 100 -7.91 -23.06 5.03
C ALA A 100 -9.22 -23.51 5.67
N ALA A 101 -10.33 -23.44 4.93
CA ALA A 101 -11.64 -23.90 5.40
C ALA A 101 -11.66 -25.43 5.64
N GLU A 102 -11.01 -26.20 4.77
CA GLU A 102 -10.94 -27.65 4.92
C GLU A 102 -10.03 -28.06 6.08
N LEU A 103 -8.83 -27.44 6.20
CA LEU A 103 -7.89 -27.75 7.28
C LEU A 103 -8.45 -27.41 8.67
N LYS A 104 -9.28 -26.37 8.79
CA LYS A 104 -9.97 -26.00 10.04
C LYS A 104 -10.89 -27.09 10.58
N LYS A 105 -11.33 -28.05 9.75
CA LYS A 105 -12.14 -29.20 10.23
C LYS A 105 -11.33 -30.14 11.14
N TYR A 106 -10.03 -30.17 10.98
CA TYR A 106 -9.09 -31.03 11.73
C TYR A 106 -8.30 -30.26 12.79
N LEU A 107 -8.03 -28.96 12.51
CA LEU A 107 -7.35 -28.03 13.41
C LEU A 107 -8.30 -26.89 13.73
N PRO A 108 -8.99 -26.90 14.90
CA PRO A 108 -9.91 -25.83 15.32
C PRO A 108 -9.15 -24.56 15.76
N LEU A 109 -8.34 -24.01 14.83
CA LEU A 109 -7.42 -22.90 15.01
C LEU A 109 -7.56 -21.91 13.84
N PRO A 110 -7.12 -20.67 13.99
CA PRO A 110 -6.85 -19.80 12.84
C PRO A 110 -5.86 -20.48 11.87
N VAL A 111 -6.21 -20.52 10.59
CA VAL A 111 -5.36 -21.13 9.53
C VAL A 111 -5.03 -20.08 8.50
N TYR A 112 -3.74 -19.96 8.20
CA TYR A 112 -3.20 -19.05 7.19
C TYR A 112 -2.38 -19.83 6.16
N ILE A 113 -2.46 -19.44 4.90
CA ILE A 113 -1.75 -20.11 3.82
C ILE A 113 -1.09 -19.09 2.90
N ASN A 114 0.08 -19.44 2.39
CA ASN A 114 0.77 -18.66 1.36
C ASN A 114 1.54 -19.59 0.39
N ASN A 115 2.12 -19.01 -0.66
CA ASN A 115 3.03 -19.74 -1.53
C ASN A 115 4.26 -20.25 -0.76
N ASP A 116 4.80 -21.42 -1.14
CA ASP A 116 5.93 -22.07 -0.46
C ASP A 116 7.23 -21.24 -0.52
N ALA A 117 7.52 -20.56 -1.64
CA ALA A 117 8.68 -19.66 -1.75
C ALA A 117 8.51 -18.39 -0.90
N ASN A 118 7.29 -17.84 -0.83
CA ASN A 118 6.95 -16.74 0.07
C ASN A 118 7.14 -17.14 1.53
N CYS A 119 6.70 -18.33 1.92
CA CYS A 119 6.95 -18.87 3.26
C CYS A 119 8.45 -19.03 3.53
N ALA A 120 9.23 -19.55 2.57
CA ALA A 120 10.68 -19.66 2.75
C ALA A 120 11.35 -18.29 2.94
N ALA A 121 10.92 -17.26 2.20
CA ALA A 121 11.38 -15.88 2.38
C ALA A 121 11.08 -15.36 3.79
N LEU A 122 9.86 -15.56 4.28
CA LEU A 122 9.48 -15.20 5.65
C LEU A 122 10.31 -15.95 6.70
N GLY A 123 10.58 -17.22 6.49
CA GLY A 123 11.41 -18.02 7.39
C GLY A 123 12.80 -17.42 7.56
N GLU A 124 13.40 -16.92 6.47
CA GLU A 124 14.71 -16.25 6.51
C GLU A 124 14.66 -14.86 7.19
N VAL A 125 13.54 -14.16 7.09
CA VAL A 125 13.32 -12.90 7.82
C VAL A 125 13.05 -13.13 9.30
N ALA A 126 12.30 -14.17 9.65
CA ALA A 126 11.96 -14.49 11.04
C ALA A 126 13.17 -15.01 11.84
N LYS A 127 13.95 -15.92 11.25
CA LYS A 127 15.00 -16.64 11.96
C LYS A 127 16.23 -16.98 11.11
N GLY A 128 16.41 -16.41 9.95
CA GLY A 128 17.51 -16.78 9.05
C GLY A 128 18.42 -15.63 8.66
N ALA A 129 18.92 -15.69 7.44
CA ALA A 129 19.90 -14.76 6.89
C ALA A 129 19.42 -13.30 6.81
N ALA A 130 18.10 -13.08 6.80
CA ALA A 130 17.48 -11.76 6.76
C ALA A 130 16.88 -11.31 8.11
N LYS A 131 17.22 -11.99 9.23
CA LYS A 131 16.69 -11.66 10.55
C LYS A 131 16.98 -10.21 10.93
N GLY A 132 15.91 -9.50 11.31
CA GLY A 132 15.99 -8.09 11.73
C GLY A 132 15.98 -7.09 10.57
N LEU A 133 15.96 -7.55 9.32
CA LEU A 133 15.83 -6.72 8.13
C LEU A 133 14.36 -6.64 7.68
N LYS A 134 14.01 -5.55 7.00
CA LYS A 134 12.62 -5.31 6.60
C LYS A 134 12.35 -5.59 5.13
N ASN A 135 13.38 -5.48 4.28
CA ASN A 135 13.24 -5.63 2.85
C ASN A 135 14.18 -6.72 2.35
N ALA A 136 13.64 -7.81 1.85
CA ALA A 136 14.41 -8.94 1.37
C ALA A 136 13.84 -9.48 0.05
N VAL A 137 14.72 -9.91 -0.84
CA VAL A 137 14.37 -10.72 -2.00
C VAL A 137 14.94 -12.11 -1.76
N PHE A 138 14.10 -13.12 -1.86
CA PHE A 138 14.46 -14.52 -1.74
C PHE A 138 14.33 -15.22 -3.09
N LEU A 139 15.33 -16.02 -3.44
CA LEU A 139 15.32 -16.88 -4.61
C LEU A 139 15.67 -18.32 -4.21
N THR A 140 14.86 -19.28 -4.59
CA THR A 140 15.19 -20.70 -4.40
C THR A 140 15.68 -21.31 -5.70
N LEU A 141 16.92 -21.82 -5.68
CA LEU A 141 17.64 -22.42 -6.83
C LEU A 141 17.57 -23.94 -6.75
N GLY A 142 16.41 -24.49 -7.15
CA GLY A 142 16.09 -25.91 -7.11
C GLY A 142 15.79 -26.49 -8.49
N THR A 143 14.79 -27.35 -8.59
CA THR A 143 14.27 -27.88 -9.87
C THR A 143 13.86 -26.74 -10.81
N GLY A 144 13.24 -25.71 -10.26
CA GLY A 144 12.97 -24.42 -10.89
C GLY A 144 13.64 -23.28 -10.13
N VAL A 145 13.21 -22.05 -10.42
CA VAL A 145 13.56 -20.84 -9.66
C VAL A 145 12.28 -20.24 -9.10
N GLY A 146 12.06 -20.45 -7.80
CA GLY A 146 10.99 -19.76 -7.07
C GLY A 146 11.49 -18.44 -6.49
N GLY A 147 10.56 -17.55 -6.12
CA GLY A 147 10.91 -16.27 -5.52
C GLY A 147 9.92 -15.85 -4.44
N GLY A 148 10.39 -15.02 -3.52
CA GLY A 148 9.58 -14.32 -2.54
C GLY A 148 10.15 -12.94 -2.28
N ILE A 149 9.27 -11.96 -2.12
CA ILE A 149 9.65 -10.58 -1.85
C ILE A 149 9.05 -10.18 -0.51
N VAL A 150 9.87 -9.62 0.36
CA VAL A 150 9.43 -9.04 1.64
C VAL A 150 9.71 -7.55 1.59
N ILE A 151 8.69 -6.73 1.86
CA ILE A 151 8.78 -5.27 1.93
C ILE A 151 8.17 -4.84 3.27
N ASP A 152 8.91 -4.01 4.03
CA ASP A 152 8.52 -3.57 5.37
C ASP A 152 8.16 -4.73 6.32
N GLY A 153 8.85 -5.86 6.18
CA GLY A 153 8.63 -7.07 6.97
C GLY A 153 7.40 -7.88 6.57
N ARG A 154 6.75 -7.58 5.44
CA ARG A 154 5.55 -8.27 4.94
C ARG A 154 5.81 -8.88 3.57
N ILE A 155 5.18 -10.01 3.27
CA ILE A 155 5.20 -10.58 1.92
C ILE A 155 4.55 -9.63 0.93
N PHE A 156 5.22 -9.42 -0.19
CA PHE A 156 4.68 -8.72 -1.35
C PHE A 156 4.06 -9.73 -2.31
N GLU A 157 2.74 -9.76 -2.38
CA GLU A 157 1.97 -10.66 -3.26
C GLU A 157 1.50 -9.98 -4.56
N GLY A 158 1.77 -8.66 -4.72
CA GLY A 158 1.25 -7.88 -5.83
C GLY A 158 -0.20 -7.42 -5.60
N GLY A 159 -0.83 -6.90 -6.65
CA GLY A 159 -2.23 -6.46 -6.62
C GLY A 159 -3.25 -7.59 -6.81
N HIS A 160 -2.78 -8.77 -7.20
CA HIS A 160 -3.59 -9.98 -7.40
C HIS A 160 -2.78 -11.21 -7.00
N PRO A 161 -3.44 -12.34 -6.62
CA PRO A 161 -2.76 -13.60 -6.32
C PRO A 161 -1.83 -14.06 -7.46
N GLY A 162 -0.65 -14.61 -7.11
CA GLY A 162 0.34 -15.09 -8.07
C GLY A 162 1.37 -14.05 -8.50
N GLY A 163 1.56 -12.99 -7.73
CA GLY A 163 2.70 -12.07 -7.88
C GLY A 163 4.03 -12.68 -7.40
N ALA A 164 5.14 -11.96 -7.63
CA ALA A 164 6.50 -12.35 -7.23
C ALA A 164 7.05 -13.63 -7.89
N GLU A 165 6.60 -13.98 -9.10
CA GLU A 165 7.11 -15.10 -9.91
C GLU A 165 8.48 -14.77 -10.52
N LEU A 166 9.50 -14.63 -9.67
CA LEU A 166 10.83 -14.10 -10.02
C LEU A 166 11.60 -15.00 -10.99
N GLY A 167 11.36 -16.29 -10.99
CA GLY A 167 11.95 -17.23 -11.93
C GLY A 167 11.50 -17.03 -13.38
N HIS A 168 10.40 -16.29 -13.59
CA HIS A 168 9.83 -16.08 -14.91
C HIS A 168 10.09 -14.69 -15.50
N ILE A 169 10.98 -13.88 -14.88
CA ILE A 169 11.54 -12.68 -15.51
C ILE A 169 12.42 -13.07 -16.71
N LYS A 170 12.52 -12.21 -17.72
CA LYS A 170 13.34 -12.48 -18.88
C LYS A 170 14.83 -12.27 -18.55
N ALA A 171 15.67 -13.29 -18.79
CA ALA A 171 17.10 -13.24 -18.47
C ALA A 171 18.02 -13.36 -19.70
N ALA A 172 17.49 -13.61 -20.88
CA ALA A 172 18.27 -13.78 -22.10
C ALA A 172 17.43 -13.53 -23.38
N ASP A 173 18.06 -13.61 -24.54
CA ASP A 173 17.44 -13.60 -25.88
C ASP A 173 17.96 -14.78 -26.73
N GLU A 174 18.07 -15.97 -26.15
CA GLU A 174 18.64 -17.16 -26.81
C GLU A 174 17.55 -18.15 -27.26
N GLY A 175 16.27 -17.88 -26.97
CA GLY A 175 15.12 -18.70 -27.36
C GLY A 175 14.94 -19.97 -26.53
N ARG A 176 15.54 -20.09 -25.33
CA ARG A 176 15.44 -21.28 -24.46
C ARG A 176 14.04 -21.37 -23.87
N LEU A 177 13.31 -22.46 -24.18
CA LEU A 177 11.96 -22.70 -23.67
C LEU A 177 11.96 -22.94 -22.17
N CYS A 178 11.09 -22.25 -21.45
CA CYS A 178 10.80 -22.44 -20.03
C CYS A 178 9.60 -23.37 -19.83
N THR A 179 9.53 -24.00 -18.68
CA THR A 179 8.41 -24.89 -18.27
C THR A 179 7.07 -24.17 -18.25
N CYS A 180 7.04 -22.84 -18.07
CA CYS A 180 5.83 -22.01 -18.14
C CYS A 180 5.29 -21.75 -19.56
N GLY A 181 5.96 -22.25 -20.60
CA GLY A 181 5.60 -22.07 -22.01
C GLY A 181 6.18 -20.81 -22.67
N ARG A 182 6.81 -19.90 -21.92
CA ARG A 182 7.54 -18.74 -22.44
C ARG A 182 8.99 -19.12 -22.79
N THR A 183 9.67 -18.24 -23.53
CA THR A 183 11.11 -18.36 -23.76
C THR A 183 11.89 -17.41 -22.86
N ASP A 184 13.13 -17.79 -22.55
CA ASP A 184 14.17 -16.97 -21.93
C ASP A 184 13.85 -16.49 -20.50
N CYS A 185 13.04 -17.23 -19.75
CA CYS A 185 12.85 -17.01 -18.34
C CYS A 185 14.15 -17.30 -17.55
N LEU A 186 14.40 -16.60 -16.45
CA LEU A 186 15.54 -16.83 -15.55
C LEU A 186 15.65 -18.32 -15.14
N GLU A 187 14.54 -18.96 -14.84
CA GLU A 187 14.49 -20.40 -14.49
C GLU A 187 15.14 -21.29 -15.55
N ALA A 188 14.95 -20.99 -16.83
CA ALA A 188 15.50 -21.79 -17.92
C ALA A 188 17.03 -21.78 -17.99
N TYR A 189 17.69 -20.83 -17.30
CA TYR A 189 19.16 -20.67 -17.27
C TYR A 189 19.76 -20.87 -15.88
N ALA A 190 19.06 -20.45 -14.82
CA ALA A 190 19.59 -20.36 -13.46
C ALA A 190 18.99 -21.38 -12.47
N SER A 191 18.15 -22.33 -12.94
CA SER A 191 17.73 -23.45 -12.09
C SER A 191 18.84 -24.53 -12.01
N ALA A 192 18.80 -25.37 -10.96
CA ALA A 192 19.65 -26.56 -10.88
C ALA A 192 19.41 -27.50 -12.07
N THR A 193 18.17 -27.65 -12.51
CA THR A 193 17.81 -28.46 -13.69
C THR A 193 18.45 -27.91 -14.96
N ALA A 194 18.49 -26.61 -15.15
CA ALA A 194 19.16 -25.97 -16.28
C ALA A 194 20.66 -26.25 -16.27
N LEU A 195 21.32 -26.05 -15.11
CA LEU A 195 22.75 -26.32 -14.95
C LEU A 195 23.11 -27.78 -15.22
N ILE A 196 22.30 -28.73 -14.72
CA ILE A 196 22.48 -30.16 -14.96
C ILE A 196 22.33 -30.49 -16.46
N LYS A 197 21.34 -29.92 -17.13
CA LYS A 197 21.12 -30.10 -18.57
C LYS A 197 22.32 -29.61 -19.37
N ASP A 198 22.79 -28.40 -19.08
CA ASP A 198 23.92 -27.79 -19.76
C ASP A 198 25.23 -28.56 -19.50
N ALA A 199 25.42 -29.08 -18.26
CA ALA A 199 26.54 -29.93 -17.91
C ALA A 199 26.53 -31.25 -18.69
N LYS A 200 25.38 -31.89 -18.82
CA LYS A 200 25.24 -33.12 -19.63
C LYS A 200 25.55 -32.88 -21.10
N GLU A 201 25.10 -31.76 -21.65
CA GLU A 201 25.39 -31.38 -23.03
C GLU A 201 26.87 -31.05 -23.25
N MET A 202 27.47 -30.32 -22.32
CA MET A 202 28.90 -29.95 -22.34
C MET A 202 29.78 -31.22 -22.28
N ALA A 203 29.46 -32.14 -21.36
CA ALA A 203 30.18 -33.39 -21.24
C ALA A 203 30.11 -34.24 -22.54
N ARG A 204 28.95 -34.36 -23.17
CA ARG A 204 28.82 -35.10 -24.45
C ARG A 204 29.70 -34.52 -25.55
N LYS A 205 29.89 -33.19 -25.57
CA LYS A 205 30.71 -32.52 -26.58
C LYS A 205 32.22 -32.52 -26.23
N ASN A 206 32.58 -32.81 -24.97
CA ASN A 206 33.96 -32.80 -24.48
C ASN A 206 34.28 -34.06 -23.68
N PRO A 207 34.59 -35.19 -24.33
CA PRO A 207 34.82 -36.47 -23.65
C PRO A 207 35.97 -36.46 -22.65
N ASP A 208 36.94 -35.58 -22.82
CA ASP A 208 38.13 -35.47 -21.97
C ASP A 208 37.91 -34.58 -20.75
N SER A 209 36.73 -33.95 -20.62
CA SER A 209 36.40 -33.07 -19.47
C SER A 209 36.24 -33.89 -18.19
N MET A 210 36.68 -33.30 -17.06
CA MET A 210 36.49 -33.87 -15.71
C MET A 210 34.99 -34.08 -15.36
N LEU A 211 34.08 -33.47 -16.07
CA LEU A 211 32.63 -33.69 -15.91
C LEU A 211 32.28 -35.18 -16.03
N TRP A 212 32.93 -35.94 -16.97
CA TRP A 212 32.73 -37.38 -17.13
C TRP A 212 33.27 -38.20 -15.95
N GLN A 213 34.45 -37.84 -15.44
CA GLN A 213 35.03 -38.53 -14.29
C GLN A 213 34.19 -38.36 -13.04
N LEU A 214 33.75 -37.11 -12.80
CA LEU A 214 32.98 -36.74 -11.60
C LEU A 214 31.55 -37.30 -11.59
N CYS A 215 30.95 -37.58 -12.77
CA CYS A 215 29.68 -38.29 -12.83
C CYS A 215 29.82 -39.83 -12.94
N GLY A 216 31.05 -40.35 -12.75
CA GLY A 216 31.32 -41.81 -12.84
C GLY A 216 31.12 -42.37 -14.22
N HIS A 217 31.36 -41.61 -15.28
CA HIS A 217 31.11 -41.93 -16.69
C HIS A 217 29.65 -42.26 -17.03
N ASP A 218 28.74 -41.89 -16.16
CA ASP A 218 27.28 -42.01 -16.41
C ASP A 218 26.60 -40.66 -16.21
N LEU A 219 26.08 -40.08 -17.30
CA LEU A 219 25.37 -38.80 -17.26
C LEU A 219 24.09 -38.82 -16.40
N CYS A 220 23.56 -40.01 -16.07
CA CYS A 220 22.43 -40.10 -15.12
C CYS A 220 22.81 -39.57 -13.73
N ASN A 221 24.08 -39.70 -13.35
CA ASN A 221 24.61 -39.24 -12.07
C ASN A 221 24.98 -37.73 -12.08
N MET A 222 24.86 -37.05 -13.22
CA MET A 222 25.14 -35.61 -13.31
C MET A 222 24.20 -34.85 -12.38
N ASN A 223 24.79 -33.99 -11.55
CA ASN A 223 24.08 -33.11 -10.60
C ASN A 223 24.66 -31.69 -10.63
N ALA A 224 23.98 -30.74 -9.95
CA ALA A 224 24.36 -29.33 -9.99
C ALA A 224 25.68 -29.01 -9.25
N LYS A 225 26.25 -29.95 -8.45
CA LYS A 225 27.52 -29.80 -7.77
C LYS A 225 28.70 -30.05 -8.72
N ILE A 226 28.60 -31.04 -9.60
CA ILE A 226 29.67 -31.50 -10.49
C ILE A 226 30.28 -30.39 -11.33
N PRO A 227 29.55 -29.44 -11.97
CA PRO A 227 30.14 -28.31 -12.69
C PRO A 227 31.06 -27.45 -11.81
N PHE A 228 30.69 -27.20 -10.56
CA PHE A 228 31.49 -26.41 -9.63
C PHE A 228 32.74 -27.18 -9.19
N ASP A 229 32.61 -28.48 -8.88
CA ASP A 229 33.76 -29.35 -8.55
C ASP A 229 34.77 -29.41 -9.70
N ALA A 230 34.27 -29.55 -10.95
CA ALA A 230 35.12 -29.53 -12.15
C ALA A 230 35.84 -28.18 -12.33
N ALA A 231 35.10 -27.08 -12.13
CA ALA A 231 35.69 -25.74 -12.20
C ALA A 231 36.79 -25.50 -11.18
N GLN A 232 36.58 -25.95 -9.92
CA GLN A 232 37.58 -25.88 -8.84
C GLN A 232 38.83 -26.74 -9.15
N ALA A 233 38.63 -27.89 -9.81
CA ALA A 233 39.71 -28.75 -10.26
C ALA A 233 40.46 -28.20 -11.49
N GLY A 234 40.03 -27.03 -12.03
CA GLY A 234 40.69 -26.37 -13.14
C GLY A 234 40.14 -26.72 -14.52
N ASP A 235 39.13 -27.59 -14.62
CA ASP A 235 38.49 -27.99 -15.89
C ASP A 235 37.88 -26.81 -16.65
N ALA A 236 38.23 -26.67 -17.91
CA ALA A 236 37.75 -25.55 -18.75
C ALA A 236 36.25 -25.59 -18.98
N CYS A 237 35.65 -26.79 -19.11
CA CYS A 237 34.22 -26.96 -19.28
C CYS A 237 33.45 -26.61 -18.01
N GLY A 238 33.96 -27.06 -16.84
CA GLY A 238 33.42 -26.72 -15.53
C GLY A 238 33.41 -25.20 -15.31
N LYS A 239 34.55 -24.52 -15.58
CA LYS A 239 34.65 -23.05 -15.48
C LYS A 239 33.63 -22.34 -16.34
N LYS A 240 33.56 -22.71 -17.63
CA LYS A 240 32.62 -22.10 -18.57
C LYS A 240 31.15 -22.29 -18.15
N LEU A 241 30.78 -23.46 -17.62
CA LEU A 241 29.43 -23.75 -17.14
C LEU A 241 29.08 -22.89 -15.92
N THR A 242 29.97 -22.82 -14.94
CA THR A 242 29.74 -22.05 -13.70
C THR A 242 29.73 -20.56 -13.97
N GLU A 243 30.62 -20.05 -14.83
CA GLU A 243 30.64 -18.64 -15.25
C GLU A 243 29.34 -18.24 -15.96
N ASN A 244 28.86 -19.06 -16.92
CA ASN A 244 27.58 -18.80 -17.59
C ASN A 244 26.40 -18.83 -16.63
N TYR A 245 26.33 -19.85 -15.76
CA TYR A 245 25.27 -19.98 -14.76
C TYR A 245 25.22 -18.76 -13.83
N ILE A 246 26.39 -18.36 -13.30
CA ILE A 246 26.50 -17.21 -12.40
C ILE A 246 26.14 -15.92 -13.14
N ARG A 247 26.52 -15.75 -14.40
CA ARG A 247 26.17 -14.57 -15.20
C ARG A 247 24.66 -14.41 -15.35
N TYR A 248 23.95 -15.44 -15.80
CA TYR A 248 22.49 -15.36 -15.95
C TYR A 248 21.78 -15.10 -14.61
N LEU A 249 22.24 -15.76 -13.55
CA LEU A 249 21.70 -15.51 -12.21
C LEU A 249 21.98 -14.09 -11.75
N ALA A 250 23.19 -13.57 -11.99
CA ALA A 250 23.61 -12.23 -11.61
C ALA A 250 22.85 -11.14 -12.37
N ASP A 251 22.60 -11.33 -13.67
CA ASP A 251 21.78 -10.40 -14.47
C ASP A 251 20.37 -10.29 -13.87
N GLY A 252 19.68 -11.43 -13.63
CA GLY A 252 18.36 -11.44 -13.04
C GLY A 252 18.33 -10.84 -11.62
N ILE A 253 19.32 -11.14 -10.78
CA ILE A 253 19.43 -10.58 -9.44
C ILE A 253 19.69 -9.08 -9.49
N THR A 254 20.48 -8.59 -10.45
CA THR A 254 20.76 -7.15 -10.63
C THR A 254 19.50 -6.39 -11.00
N ASP A 255 18.65 -6.95 -11.86
CA ASP A 255 17.36 -6.34 -12.20
C ASP A 255 16.46 -6.25 -10.95
N LEU A 256 16.36 -7.32 -10.16
CA LEU A 256 15.61 -7.30 -8.92
C LEU A 256 16.19 -6.32 -7.89
N ALA A 257 17.53 -6.23 -7.80
CA ALA A 257 18.21 -5.27 -6.94
C ALA A 257 17.93 -3.81 -7.36
N ASN A 258 17.85 -3.54 -8.67
CA ASN A 258 17.54 -2.21 -9.21
C ASN A 258 16.06 -1.84 -9.03
N ILE A 259 15.15 -2.82 -9.09
CA ILE A 259 13.69 -2.59 -8.93
C ILE A 259 13.33 -2.39 -7.46
N PHE A 260 13.75 -3.30 -6.58
CA PHE A 260 13.29 -3.36 -5.19
C PHE A 260 14.26 -2.72 -4.18
N ARG A 261 15.53 -2.61 -4.52
CA ARG A 261 16.61 -2.13 -3.63
C ARG A 261 16.50 -2.73 -2.21
N PRO A 262 16.47 -4.05 -2.08
CA PRO A 262 16.28 -4.70 -0.78
C PRO A 262 17.48 -4.50 0.14
N ASP A 263 17.31 -4.72 1.43
CA ASP A 263 18.41 -4.73 2.41
C ASP A 263 19.36 -5.92 2.16
N ILE A 264 18.79 -7.05 1.65
CA ILE A 264 19.51 -8.29 1.41
C ILE A 264 18.83 -9.12 0.31
N ILE A 265 19.63 -9.93 -0.39
CA ILE A 265 19.16 -10.96 -1.32
C ILE A 265 19.57 -12.32 -0.76
N VAL A 266 18.58 -13.19 -0.52
CA VAL A 266 18.80 -14.51 0.08
C VAL A 266 18.61 -15.59 -0.97
N LEU A 267 19.60 -16.47 -1.11
CA LEU A 267 19.59 -17.58 -2.06
C LEU A 267 19.40 -18.89 -1.32
N GLY A 268 18.32 -19.61 -1.62
CA GLY A 268 18.01 -20.94 -1.12
C GLY A 268 18.16 -22.02 -2.19
N GLY A 269 17.91 -23.27 -1.82
CA GLY A 269 17.97 -24.42 -2.71
C GLY A 269 19.34 -25.10 -2.80
N GLY A 270 19.38 -26.25 -3.48
CA GLY A 270 20.53 -27.15 -3.46
C GLY A 270 21.82 -26.56 -4.04
N VAL A 271 21.74 -25.63 -4.98
CA VAL A 271 22.91 -24.98 -5.58
C VAL A 271 23.64 -24.09 -4.56
N CYS A 272 22.93 -23.59 -3.57
CA CYS A 272 23.50 -22.71 -2.54
C CYS A 272 24.53 -23.42 -1.62
N ALA A 273 24.58 -24.74 -1.64
CA ALA A 273 25.64 -25.51 -0.99
C ALA A 273 27.06 -25.18 -1.52
N GLN A 274 27.17 -24.47 -2.64
CA GLN A 274 28.44 -23.97 -3.19
C GLN A 274 29.03 -22.79 -2.37
N GLY A 275 28.23 -22.17 -1.49
CA GLY A 275 28.66 -21.11 -0.60
C GLY A 275 29.34 -19.94 -1.35
N GLU A 276 30.56 -19.59 -0.94
CA GLU A 276 31.31 -18.46 -1.49
C GLU A 276 31.67 -18.63 -2.98
N ASN A 277 31.74 -19.86 -3.51
CA ASN A 277 31.93 -20.11 -4.94
C ASN A 277 30.76 -19.62 -5.80
N LEU A 278 29.59 -19.46 -5.19
CA LEU A 278 28.41 -18.89 -5.83
C LEU A 278 28.26 -17.40 -5.45
N THR A 279 28.26 -17.09 -4.14
CA THR A 279 27.93 -15.73 -3.67
C THR A 279 29.05 -14.72 -3.89
N GLY A 280 30.32 -15.14 -3.90
CA GLY A 280 31.45 -14.26 -4.14
C GLY A 280 31.39 -13.57 -5.52
N PRO A 281 31.36 -14.36 -6.63
CA PRO A 281 31.21 -13.80 -7.98
C PRO A 281 29.90 -13.00 -8.16
N LEU A 282 28.79 -13.44 -7.59
CA LEU A 282 27.51 -12.72 -7.63
C LEU A 282 27.65 -11.33 -6.98
N ASN A 283 28.21 -11.24 -5.80
CA ASN A 283 28.41 -9.97 -5.11
C ASN A 283 29.38 -9.04 -5.84
N ALA A 284 30.40 -9.58 -6.48
CA ALA A 284 31.30 -8.81 -7.35
C ALA A 284 30.56 -8.24 -8.55
N TYR A 285 29.67 -9.05 -9.15
CA TYR A 285 28.84 -8.61 -10.27
C TYR A 285 27.84 -7.54 -9.87
N LEU A 286 27.11 -7.72 -8.79
CA LEU A 286 26.14 -6.73 -8.24
C LEU A 286 26.84 -5.38 -8.00
N LYS A 287 28.02 -5.40 -7.38
CA LYS A 287 28.80 -4.18 -7.12
C LYS A 287 29.19 -3.43 -8.39
N ALA A 288 29.42 -4.14 -9.48
CA ALA A 288 29.83 -3.56 -10.76
C ALA A 288 28.66 -3.09 -11.63
N ASN A 289 27.47 -3.69 -11.49
CA ASN A 289 26.37 -3.54 -12.45
C ASN A 289 25.06 -2.96 -11.86
N CYS A 290 24.89 -2.91 -10.53
CA CYS A 290 23.74 -2.23 -9.94
C CYS A 290 23.81 -0.72 -10.21
N PHE A 291 22.67 -0.12 -10.48
CA PHE A 291 22.56 1.33 -10.64
C PHE A 291 22.92 2.06 -9.34
N GLY A 292 23.77 3.09 -9.45
CA GLY A 292 24.20 3.92 -8.33
C GLY A 292 25.68 3.77 -8.03
N THR A 293 26.30 4.82 -7.47
CA THR A 293 27.74 4.90 -7.23
C THR A 293 28.16 4.52 -5.82
N ASP A 294 27.23 4.58 -4.85
CA ASP A 294 27.53 4.27 -3.45
C ASP A 294 27.34 2.78 -3.17
N SER A 295 28.44 2.07 -2.99
CA SER A 295 28.44 0.63 -2.70
C SER A 295 27.77 0.26 -1.37
N ALA A 296 27.56 1.21 -0.47
CA ALA A 296 26.88 0.98 0.80
C ALA A 296 25.40 0.61 0.64
N TYR A 297 24.79 1.04 -0.48
CA TYR A 297 23.38 0.79 -0.78
C TYR A 297 23.14 -0.35 -1.78
N ILE A 298 24.19 -1.07 -2.18
CA ILE A 298 24.05 -2.24 -3.05
C ILE A 298 23.76 -3.45 -2.17
N PRO A 299 22.63 -4.17 -2.37
CA PRO A 299 22.30 -5.32 -1.56
C PRO A 299 23.30 -6.44 -1.75
N LYS A 300 23.56 -7.22 -0.70
CA LYS A 300 24.40 -8.41 -0.76
C LYS A 300 23.57 -9.66 -1.01
N ALA A 301 24.05 -10.53 -1.87
CA ALA A 301 23.56 -11.88 -2.03
C ALA A 301 24.22 -12.79 -1.01
N VAL A 302 23.43 -13.52 -0.23
CA VAL A 302 23.88 -14.46 0.79
C VAL A 302 23.11 -15.78 0.66
N THR A 303 23.64 -16.87 1.23
CA THR A 303 22.91 -18.15 1.28
C THR A 303 21.93 -18.20 2.43
N ALA A 304 20.78 -18.85 2.21
CA ALA A 304 19.76 -19.12 3.22
C ALA A 304 20.35 -19.94 4.39
N GLN A 305 19.88 -19.65 5.61
CA GLN A 305 20.37 -20.29 6.83
C GLN A 305 19.46 -21.39 7.36
N ASN A 306 18.15 -21.29 7.13
CA ASN A 306 17.16 -22.24 7.67
C ASN A 306 17.12 -23.58 6.93
N GLY A 307 17.72 -23.68 5.74
CA GLY A 307 17.77 -24.91 4.97
C GLY A 307 16.39 -25.56 4.79
N ASN A 308 16.26 -26.85 5.16
CA ASN A 308 15.00 -27.60 5.08
C ASN A 308 13.93 -27.16 6.08
N ALA A 309 14.25 -26.35 7.06
CA ALA A 309 13.31 -25.82 8.05
C ALA A 309 12.62 -24.52 7.58
N ALA A 310 13.13 -23.89 6.53
CA ALA A 310 12.65 -22.58 6.05
C ALA A 310 11.14 -22.57 5.79
N GLY A 311 10.59 -23.61 5.15
CA GLY A 311 9.16 -23.75 4.89
C GLY A 311 8.32 -23.84 6.16
N ILE A 312 8.73 -24.66 7.14
CA ILE A 312 8.02 -24.79 8.44
C ILE A 312 8.05 -23.47 9.20
N ILE A 313 9.23 -22.86 9.35
CA ILE A 313 9.45 -21.60 10.08
C ILE A 313 8.66 -20.48 9.40
N GLY A 314 8.74 -20.40 8.08
CA GLY A 314 8.02 -19.39 7.30
C GLY A 314 6.50 -19.55 7.36
N ALA A 315 6.01 -20.77 7.25
CA ALA A 315 4.60 -21.06 7.44
C ALA A 315 4.14 -20.66 8.86
N ALA A 316 4.90 -21.00 9.90
CA ALA A 316 4.61 -20.56 11.26
C ALA A 316 4.64 -19.03 11.39
N SER A 317 5.52 -18.35 10.67
CA SER A 317 5.64 -16.88 10.68
C SER A 317 4.40 -16.18 10.13
N LEU A 318 3.60 -16.82 9.26
CA LEU A 318 2.31 -16.29 8.81
C LEU A 318 1.38 -16.03 10.01
N VAL A 319 1.36 -16.97 10.98
CA VAL A 319 0.56 -16.82 12.21
C VAL A 319 1.10 -15.69 13.08
N GLY A 320 2.43 -15.60 13.22
CA GLY A 320 3.09 -14.55 13.98
C GLY A 320 2.80 -13.16 13.41
N MET A 321 2.88 -13.01 12.09
CA MET A 321 2.56 -11.76 11.40
C MET A 321 1.11 -11.34 11.60
N GLN A 322 0.17 -12.25 11.48
CA GLN A 322 -1.26 -11.99 11.70
C GLN A 322 -1.54 -11.73 13.19
N ASN A 323 -0.86 -12.40 14.10
CA ASN A 323 -1.00 -12.12 15.53
C ASN A 323 -0.36 -10.79 15.91
N VAL A 324 0.71 -10.34 15.24
CA VAL A 324 1.27 -8.98 15.38
C VAL A 324 0.30 -7.96 14.77
N GLN A 325 -0.34 -8.29 13.65
CA GLN A 325 -1.43 -7.49 13.09
C GLN A 325 -2.63 -7.47 14.06
N ASN A 326 -3.09 -8.61 14.51
CA ASN A 326 -4.18 -8.74 15.49
C ASN A 326 -3.78 -8.18 16.87
N ALA A 327 -2.51 -8.22 17.29
CA ALA A 327 -2.02 -7.64 18.54
C ALA A 327 -1.75 -6.14 18.41
N ALA A 328 -1.33 -5.66 17.23
CA ALA A 328 -1.36 -4.24 16.88
C ALA A 328 -2.82 -3.74 16.80
N GLU A 329 -3.73 -4.60 16.37
CA GLU A 329 -5.17 -4.41 16.39
C GLU A 329 -5.75 -4.56 17.81
N SER A 330 -5.14 -5.35 18.71
CA SER A 330 -5.62 -5.64 20.06
C SER A 330 -4.86 -4.94 21.20
N GLY A 331 -3.96 -3.98 20.89
CA GLY A 331 -3.27 -3.06 21.81
C GLY A 331 -3.23 -3.50 23.29
N SER A 332 -2.60 -4.63 23.63
CA SER A 332 -2.59 -5.11 24.99
C SER A 332 -1.41 -4.59 25.80
N GLY A 333 -1.69 -3.58 26.56
CA GLY A 333 -0.90 -3.15 27.70
C GLY A 333 -1.76 -2.38 28.67
N ILE A 334 -2.22 -3.10 29.73
CA ILE A 334 -2.92 -2.68 30.94
C ILE A 334 -4.38 -3.14 30.98
N GLN A 335 -4.60 -4.11 31.88
CA GLN A 335 -5.89 -4.60 32.29
C GLN A 335 -6.77 -3.49 32.89
N ASN A 336 -7.97 -3.34 32.34
CA ASN A 336 -9.17 -3.16 33.16
C ASN A 336 -10.36 -3.75 32.42
N ALA A 337 -11.06 -4.64 33.13
CA ALA A 337 -12.28 -5.28 32.67
C ALA A 337 -13.40 -4.24 32.53
N ASP A 338 -14.04 -4.16 31.36
CA ASP A 338 -15.47 -4.40 31.18
C ASP A 338 -15.90 -4.08 29.73
N SER A 339 -16.69 -4.96 29.17
CA SER A 339 -17.60 -4.81 28.03
C SER A 339 -17.09 -4.09 26.78
N GLY A 340 -16.83 -4.81 25.63
CA GLY A 340 -17.20 -4.07 24.49
C GLY A 340 -16.51 -4.27 23.19
N ALA A 341 -16.71 -3.44 22.35
CA ALA A 341 -16.22 -3.31 20.97
C ALA A 341 -14.74 -2.91 20.97
N ALA A 342 -13.93 -3.53 20.12
CA ALA A 342 -12.55 -3.13 19.88
C ALA A 342 -12.50 -1.64 19.48
N GLN A 343 -11.66 -0.85 20.15
CA GLN A 343 -11.50 0.58 19.87
C GLN A 343 -11.01 0.76 18.45
N LYS A 344 -11.73 1.55 17.65
CA LYS A 344 -11.36 1.86 16.26
C LYS A 344 -10.14 2.75 16.23
N GLU A 345 -9.28 2.56 15.23
CA GLU A 345 -8.06 3.37 15.04
C GLU A 345 -8.35 4.65 14.26
N ILE A 346 -7.60 5.72 14.56
CA ILE A 346 -7.57 6.95 13.75
C ILE A 346 -6.88 6.61 12.42
N LEU A 347 -7.49 7.01 11.30
CA LEU A 347 -6.97 6.76 9.95
C LEU A 347 -6.14 7.96 9.48
N PHE A 348 -4.82 7.81 9.36
CA PHE A 348 -3.93 8.80 8.76
C PHE A 348 -3.88 8.62 7.26
N LEU A 349 -3.96 9.71 6.49
CA LEU A 349 -4.00 9.67 5.04
C LEU A 349 -2.68 10.13 4.42
N GLU A 350 -2.30 9.50 3.30
CA GLU A 350 -1.26 9.99 2.40
C GLU A 350 -1.89 10.92 1.36
N PRO A 351 -1.49 12.20 1.29
CA PRO A 351 -2.03 13.13 0.31
C PRO A 351 -1.70 12.72 -1.13
N VAL A 352 -2.64 12.94 -2.04
CA VAL A 352 -2.42 12.76 -3.49
C VAL A 352 -2.16 14.11 -4.13
N CYS A 353 -0.95 14.30 -4.65
CA CYS A 353 -0.52 15.59 -5.21
C CYS A 353 -0.67 15.62 -6.74
N THR A 354 -1.15 16.75 -7.29
CA THR A 354 -1.34 16.96 -8.72
C THR A 354 -0.53 18.15 -9.23
N GLN A 355 0.08 17.98 -10.42
CA GLN A 355 0.80 19.04 -11.10
C GLN A 355 -0.18 19.93 -11.88
N ASN A 356 -0.06 21.24 -11.72
CA ASN A 356 -0.95 22.22 -12.34
C ASN A 356 -0.15 23.36 -12.94
N ILE A 357 -0.58 23.91 -14.07
CA ILE A 357 0.12 25.01 -14.78
C ILE A 357 0.23 26.28 -13.92
N TRP A 358 -0.61 26.44 -12.93
CA TRP A 358 -0.65 27.57 -12.00
C TRP A 358 -0.06 27.23 -10.62
N GLY A 359 0.40 25.97 -10.41
CA GLY A 359 0.91 25.46 -9.15
C GLY A 359 2.27 26.01 -8.76
N GLY A 360 2.54 26.01 -7.46
CA GLY A 360 3.80 26.41 -6.83
C GLY A 360 4.60 25.26 -6.25
N SER A 361 5.58 25.60 -5.40
CA SER A 361 6.44 24.63 -4.71
C SER A 361 6.15 24.50 -3.21
N ARG A 362 5.23 25.29 -2.64
CA ARG A 362 5.00 25.36 -1.21
C ARG A 362 4.53 24.04 -0.59
N LEU A 363 3.78 23.21 -1.38
CA LEU A 363 3.35 21.88 -0.93
C LEU A 363 4.52 20.92 -0.76
N LYS A 364 5.59 21.10 -1.55
CA LYS A 364 6.87 20.41 -1.37
C LYS A 364 7.69 21.01 -0.23
N ASP A 365 7.90 22.33 -0.27
CA ASP A 365 8.88 23.01 0.58
C ASP A 365 8.41 23.20 2.02
N GLU A 366 7.11 23.45 2.26
CA GLU A 366 6.55 23.71 3.58
C GLU A 366 5.79 22.53 4.19
N PHE A 367 5.18 21.65 3.36
CA PHE A 367 4.39 20.51 3.83
C PHE A 367 5.13 19.19 3.65
N HIS A 368 6.19 19.15 2.85
CA HIS A 368 7.02 17.98 2.57
C HIS A 368 6.22 16.77 2.07
N TYR A 369 5.15 17.02 1.30
CA TYR A 369 4.31 15.95 0.77
C TYR A 369 5.06 15.12 -0.27
N LEU A 370 4.95 13.80 -0.17
CA LEU A 370 5.49 12.87 -1.15
C LEU A 370 4.81 13.10 -2.51
N GLY A 371 5.62 13.17 -3.58
CA GLY A 371 5.12 13.45 -4.93
C GLY A 371 4.86 14.92 -5.25
N ALA A 372 5.00 15.85 -4.28
CA ALA A 372 4.96 17.27 -4.55
C ALA A 372 6.26 17.76 -5.23
N GLY A 373 6.12 18.65 -6.23
CA GLY A 373 7.23 19.22 -7.01
C GLY A 373 7.10 20.75 -7.16
N GLU A 374 7.83 21.32 -8.12
CA GLU A 374 7.92 22.77 -8.37
C GLU A 374 6.62 23.38 -8.93
N HIS A 375 5.73 22.56 -9.46
CA HIS A 375 4.45 22.96 -10.06
C HIS A 375 3.26 22.19 -9.47
N THR A 376 3.33 21.85 -8.19
CA THR A 376 2.23 21.17 -7.51
C THR A 376 1.19 22.18 -7.04
N GLY A 377 0.06 22.23 -7.74
CA GLY A 377 -1.02 23.17 -7.42
C GLY A 377 -1.96 22.66 -6.33
N GLU A 378 -2.21 21.35 -6.28
CA GLU A 378 -3.13 20.73 -5.31
C GLU A 378 -2.52 19.50 -4.67
N CYS A 379 -2.75 19.34 -3.37
CA CYS A 379 -2.64 18.07 -2.66
C CYS A 379 -3.98 17.73 -2.01
N TRP A 380 -4.55 16.60 -2.41
CA TRP A 380 -5.80 16.07 -1.88
C TRP A 380 -5.49 15.31 -0.60
N GLY A 381 -5.63 15.99 0.53
CA GLY A 381 -5.21 15.47 1.83
C GLY A 381 -6.16 14.39 2.38
N ILE A 382 -7.47 14.54 2.15
CA ILE A 382 -8.50 13.54 2.47
C ILE A 382 -9.39 13.41 1.25
N SER A 383 -9.30 12.29 0.54
CA SER A 383 -10.08 12.04 -0.67
C SER A 383 -10.27 10.54 -0.92
N ALA A 384 -11.48 10.16 -1.27
CA ALA A 384 -11.86 8.85 -1.82
C ALA A 384 -12.36 8.98 -3.26
N HIS A 385 -12.00 10.06 -3.96
CA HIS A 385 -12.40 10.30 -5.34
C HIS A 385 -11.54 9.47 -6.31
N PRO A 386 -12.11 8.86 -7.37
CA PRO A 386 -11.34 8.03 -8.32
C PRO A 386 -10.10 8.71 -8.91
N ASN A 387 -10.16 10.03 -9.12
CA ASN A 387 -9.04 10.81 -9.67
C ASN A 387 -7.93 11.15 -8.66
N GLY A 388 -8.11 10.82 -7.37
CA GLY A 388 -7.17 11.13 -6.31
C GLY A 388 -7.54 10.43 -5.00
N ASP A 389 -7.63 9.11 -5.01
CA ASP A 389 -7.98 8.30 -3.86
C ASP A 389 -6.78 8.14 -2.92
N GLY A 390 -6.87 8.67 -1.71
CA GLY A 390 -5.80 8.66 -0.71
C GLY A 390 -5.58 7.27 -0.13
N ALA A 391 -4.32 6.94 0.19
CA ALA A 391 -3.98 5.72 0.92
C ALA A 391 -3.94 5.97 2.42
N ILE A 392 -4.36 4.98 3.22
CA ILE A 392 -4.24 5.02 4.68
C ILE A 392 -2.80 4.64 5.06
N LYS A 393 -2.18 5.40 5.97
CA LYS A 393 -0.77 5.24 6.35
C LYS A 393 -0.54 4.26 7.49
N ASN A 394 -1.54 3.98 8.31
CA ASN A 394 -1.36 3.30 9.60
C ASN A 394 -2.43 2.25 9.87
N GLY A 395 -2.18 1.46 10.91
CA GLY A 395 -3.11 0.49 11.45
C GLY A 395 -3.45 -0.64 10.48
N ARG A 396 -4.57 -1.30 10.73
CA ARG A 396 -5.02 -2.46 9.95
C ARG A 396 -5.34 -2.15 8.49
N PHE A 397 -5.56 -0.87 8.16
CA PHE A 397 -5.84 -0.42 6.80
C PHE A 397 -4.63 0.20 6.10
N ALA A 398 -3.43 0.08 6.66
CA ALA A 398 -2.23 0.64 6.04
C ALA A 398 -2.05 0.14 4.60
N GLY A 399 -1.90 1.09 3.66
CA GLY A 399 -1.80 0.82 2.23
C GLY A 399 -3.15 0.69 1.50
N CYS A 400 -4.26 0.51 2.21
CA CYS A 400 -5.59 0.49 1.59
C CYS A 400 -5.99 1.87 1.07
N ARG A 401 -6.72 1.90 -0.04
CA ARG A 401 -7.37 3.11 -0.53
C ARG A 401 -8.55 3.50 0.36
N LEU A 402 -8.75 4.78 0.59
CA LEU A 402 -9.84 5.27 1.44
C LEU A 402 -11.22 4.88 0.89
N SER A 403 -11.40 4.86 -0.44
CA SER A 403 -12.64 4.39 -1.08
C SER A 403 -12.97 2.95 -0.72
N VAL A 404 -11.96 2.07 -0.67
CA VAL A 404 -12.13 0.66 -0.29
C VAL A 404 -12.56 0.52 1.18
N VAL A 405 -11.96 1.32 2.06
CA VAL A 405 -12.35 1.30 3.49
C VAL A 405 -13.74 1.88 3.69
N TRP A 406 -14.10 2.93 2.93
CA TRP A 406 -15.47 3.47 2.92
C TRP A 406 -16.51 2.41 2.54
N GLU A 407 -16.26 1.66 1.47
CA GLU A 407 -17.17 0.64 0.94
C GLU A 407 -17.26 -0.59 1.86
N LYS A 408 -16.11 -1.10 2.34
CA LYS A 408 -16.05 -2.38 3.06
C LYS A 408 -16.19 -2.25 4.59
N HIS A 409 -16.01 -1.06 5.13
CA HIS A 409 -16.00 -0.78 6.56
C HIS A 409 -16.87 0.43 6.94
N PRO A 410 -18.17 0.44 6.53
CA PRO A 410 -19.07 1.56 6.80
C PRO A 410 -19.26 1.84 8.29
N GLU A 411 -18.98 0.85 9.16
CA GLU A 411 -19.01 1.02 10.61
C GLU A 411 -17.98 2.04 11.13
N TYR A 412 -16.88 2.27 10.40
CA TYR A 412 -15.89 3.32 10.72
C TYR A 412 -16.45 4.72 10.51
N PHE A 413 -17.43 4.83 9.66
CA PHE A 413 -18.09 6.07 9.26
C PHE A 413 -19.53 6.19 9.79
N GLY A 414 -19.87 5.45 10.85
CA GLY A 414 -21.18 5.48 11.46
C GLY A 414 -22.31 4.99 10.57
N ASN A 415 -22.01 4.14 9.58
CA ASN A 415 -22.94 3.69 8.53
C ASN A 415 -23.61 4.88 7.83
N TYR A 416 -22.86 5.95 7.60
CA TYR A 416 -23.37 7.16 6.95
C TYR A 416 -23.99 6.84 5.58
N ALA A 417 -25.20 7.28 5.35
CA ALA A 417 -26.00 6.91 4.19
C ALA A 417 -25.54 7.68 2.93
N SER A 418 -24.45 7.25 2.31
CA SER A 418 -23.95 7.76 1.04
C SER A 418 -23.23 6.65 0.27
N ASP A 419 -23.36 6.64 -1.06
CA ASP A 419 -22.68 5.69 -1.95
C ASP A 419 -21.17 5.95 -2.05
N ARG A 420 -20.69 7.11 -1.59
CA ARG A 420 -19.28 7.53 -1.60
C ARG A 420 -18.97 8.45 -0.42
N LEU A 421 -17.69 8.60 -0.06
CA LEU A 421 -17.27 9.55 0.96
C LEU A 421 -17.82 10.95 0.60
N PRO A 422 -18.56 11.62 1.50
CA PRO A 422 -19.29 12.84 1.11
C PRO A 422 -18.41 14.07 0.93
N LEU A 423 -17.25 14.12 1.60
CA LEU A 423 -16.38 15.30 1.64
C LEU A 423 -14.97 14.99 1.14
N MET A 424 -14.33 16.04 0.64
CA MET A 424 -12.92 16.05 0.23
C MET A 424 -12.24 17.26 0.86
N VAL A 425 -10.96 17.10 1.25
CA VAL A 425 -10.13 18.17 1.79
C VAL A 425 -8.85 18.27 0.97
N LYS A 426 -8.52 19.49 0.50
CA LYS A 426 -7.33 19.78 -0.30
C LYS A 426 -6.53 20.92 0.30
N ILE A 427 -5.23 20.98 -0.01
CA ILE A 427 -4.43 22.18 0.11
C ILE A 427 -4.04 22.63 -1.29
N ILE A 428 -4.29 23.92 -1.58
CA ILE A 428 -4.07 24.56 -2.88
C ILE A 428 -2.97 25.60 -2.74
N ASP A 429 -1.90 25.43 -3.52
CA ASP A 429 -0.82 26.42 -3.67
C ASP A 429 -0.94 27.11 -5.02
N ALA A 430 -1.60 28.25 -5.03
CA ALA A 430 -1.78 29.09 -6.21
C ALA A 430 -0.57 30.03 -6.41
N LYS A 431 0.41 29.64 -7.20
CA LYS A 431 1.48 30.53 -7.66
C LYS A 431 0.97 31.58 -8.66
N GLU A 432 0.07 31.14 -9.53
CA GLU A 432 -0.63 31.97 -10.52
C GLU A 432 -2.15 31.86 -10.33
N ASP A 433 -2.91 32.73 -11.01
CA ASP A 433 -4.38 32.73 -10.92
C ASP A 433 -4.97 31.42 -11.45
N LEU A 434 -5.89 30.81 -10.71
CA LEU A 434 -6.71 29.71 -11.22
C LEU A 434 -7.71 30.23 -12.24
N SER A 435 -8.27 29.34 -13.09
CA SER A 435 -9.33 29.72 -14.02
C SER A 435 -10.56 30.31 -13.30
N ILE A 436 -11.22 31.26 -13.94
CA ILE A 436 -12.54 31.73 -13.52
C ILE A 436 -13.52 30.59 -13.79
N GLN A 437 -14.23 30.16 -12.76
CA GLN A 437 -15.06 28.96 -12.80
C GLN A 437 -16.32 29.07 -11.96
N VAL A 438 -17.20 28.10 -12.14
CA VAL A 438 -18.44 27.93 -11.35
C VAL A 438 -18.72 26.44 -11.18
N HIS A 439 -19.39 26.07 -10.10
CA HIS A 439 -19.78 24.69 -9.84
C HIS A 439 -21.30 24.54 -9.83
N PRO A 440 -21.83 23.38 -10.31
CA PRO A 440 -23.25 23.07 -10.24
C PRO A 440 -23.67 22.66 -8.83
N ASP A 441 -24.99 22.70 -8.57
CA ASP A 441 -25.60 22.00 -7.43
C ASP A 441 -25.80 20.50 -7.74
N ASP A 442 -26.27 19.73 -6.73
CA ASP A 442 -26.50 18.28 -6.86
C ASP A 442 -27.55 17.95 -7.93
N ALA A 443 -28.61 18.78 -8.07
CA ALA A 443 -29.68 18.52 -9.02
C ALA A 443 -29.16 18.60 -10.46
N TYR A 444 -28.41 19.65 -10.78
CA TYR A 444 -27.81 19.82 -12.09
C TYR A 444 -26.69 18.76 -12.36
N ALA A 445 -25.81 18.54 -11.41
CA ALA A 445 -24.72 17.57 -11.56
C ALA A 445 -25.22 16.14 -11.76
N LYS A 446 -26.26 15.74 -11.04
CA LYS A 446 -26.86 14.41 -11.17
C LYS A 446 -27.35 14.13 -12.59
N VAL A 447 -27.90 15.15 -13.28
CA VAL A 447 -28.43 15.02 -14.64
C VAL A 447 -27.34 15.16 -15.71
N HIS A 448 -26.40 16.10 -15.54
CA HIS A 448 -25.46 16.51 -16.58
C HIS A 448 -24.05 15.94 -16.42
N GLU A 449 -23.73 15.35 -15.24
CA GLU A 449 -22.39 14.83 -14.90
C GLU A 449 -22.47 13.37 -14.38
N ASN A 450 -23.27 12.54 -15.05
CA ASN A 450 -23.35 11.10 -14.83
C ASN A 450 -23.58 10.68 -13.36
N GLY A 451 -24.44 11.43 -12.62
CA GLY A 451 -24.74 11.14 -11.23
C GLY A 451 -23.69 11.64 -10.23
N SER A 452 -22.80 12.54 -10.64
CA SER A 452 -21.84 13.19 -9.75
C SER A 452 -22.55 14.06 -8.71
N PHE A 453 -21.86 14.30 -7.58
CA PHE A 453 -22.28 15.34 -6.64
C PHE A 453 -22.13 16.73 -7.28
N GLY A 454 -22.92 17.67 -6.83
CA GLY A 454 -22.63 19.09 -6.97
C GLY A 454 -21.35 19.45 -6.23
N LYS A 455 -20.97 20.72 -6.26
CA LYS A 455 -19.74 21.14 -5.57
C LYS A 455 -19.99 22.42 -4.78
N THR A 456 -20.42 22.21 -3.54
CA THR A 456 -20.38 23.22 -2.48
C THR A 456 -19.01 23.13 -1.81
N GLU A 457 -18.33 24.26 -1.66
CA GLU A 457 -17.00 24.29 -1.09
C GLU A 457 -16.79 25.48 -0.16
N CYS A 458 -15.75 25.39 0.67
CA CYS A 458 -15.28 26.51 1.48
C CYS A 458 -13.76 26.55 1.51
N TRP A 459 -13.23 27.74 1.68
CA TRP A 459 -11.80 28.01 1.70
C TRP A 459 -11.38 28.64 3.02
N TYR A 460 -10.24 28.18 3.54
CA TYR A 460 -9.55 28.81 4.64
C TYR A 460 -8.19 29.30 4.16
N VAL A 461 -7.94 30.61 4.30
CA VAL A 461 -6.70 31.24 3.82
C VAL A 461 -5.57 30.94 4.82
N LEU A 462 -4.73 29.96 4.47
CA LEU A 462 -3.54 29.60 5.25
C LEU A 462 -2.48 30.68 5.19
N ASP A 463 -2.29 31.27 4.00
CA ASP A 463 -1.39 32.37 3.76
C ASP A 463 -1.71 33.06 2.44
N CYS A 464 -1.37 34.33 2.31
CA CYS A 464 -1.52 35.06 1.07
C CYS A 464 -0.53 36.23 0.99
N LYS A 465 -0.25 36.68 -0.24
CA LYS A 465 0.56 37.91 -0.44
C LYS A 465 -0.16 39.13 0.10
N LYS A 466 0.61 40.20 0.32
CA LYS A 466 0.05 41.48 0.70
C LYS A 466 -0.94 41.97 -0.39
N ASP A 467 -2.04 42.56 0.05
CA ASP A 467 -3.11 43.09 -0.82
C ASP A 467 -3.70 42.01 -1.77
N ALA A 468 -3.75 40.74 -1.30
CA ALA A 468 -4.37 39.64 -2.01
C ALA A 468 -5.89 39.83 -2.16
N SER A 469 -6.44 39.32 -3.27
CA SER A 469 -7.87 39.22 -3.50
C SER A 469 -8.23 37.88 -4.10
N LEU A 470 -9.50 37.48 -3.99
CA LEU A 470 -10.08 36.34 -4.72
C LEU A 470 -11.24 36.84 -5.58
N VAL A 471 -11.56 36.10 -6.62
CA VAL A 471 -12.82 36.34 -7.37
C VAL A 471 -13.95 35.65 -6.64
N ILE A 472 -14.97 36.40 -6.21
CA ILE A 472 -16.19 35.88 -5.55
C ILE A 472 -17.40 36.63 -6.09
N GLY A 473 -18.11 36.01 -7.03
CA GLY A 473 -19.27 36.56 -7.72
C GLY A 473 -18.94 37.39 -8.94
N HIS A 474 -19.95 38.11 -9.44
CA HIS A 474 -19.91 38.93 -10.65
C HIS A 474 -20.78 40.18 -10.53
N HIS A 475 -20.66 41.08 -11.50
CA HIS A 475 -21.39 42.35 -11.50
C HIS A 475 -22.67 42.34 -12.33
N ALA A 476 -22.93 41.32 -13.16
CA ALA A 476 -24.14 41.21 -13.97
C ALA A 476 -25.40 41.18 -13.09
N LYS A 477 -26.40 41.92 -13.45
CA LYS A 477 -27.66 42.06 -12.72
C LYS A 477 -28.79 41.24 -13.29
N THR A 478 -28.72 40.90 -14.59
CA THR A 478 -29.69 40.06 -15.29
C THR A 478 -29.00 38.95 -16.05
N LYS A 479 -29.75 37.95 -16.48
CA LYS A 479 -29.20 36.82 -17.25
C LYS A 479 -28.70 37.25 -18.62
N GLU A 480 -29.39 38.23 -19.24
CA GLU A 480 -29.01 38.78 -20.54
C GLU A 480 -27.67 39.54 -20.43
N GLU A 481 -27.50 40.33 -19.36
CA GLU A 481 -26.23 41.02 -19.08
C GLU A 481 -25.11 40.03 -18.83
N LEU A 482 -25.35 38.95 -18.06
CA LEU A 482 -24.43 37.87 -17.82
C LEU A 482 -23.94 37.26 -19.15
N VAL A 483 -24.87 36.83 -19.99
CA VAL A 483 -24.58 36.22 -21.30
C VAL A 483 -23.76 37.18 -22.17
N SER A 484 -24.17 38.42 -22.28
CA SER A 484 -23.47 39.45 -23.07
C SER A 484 -22.03 39.67 -22.58
N MET A 485 -21.81 39.75 -21.27
CA MET A 485 -20.46 39.92 -20.71
C MET A 485 -19.56 38.71 -20.96
N ILE A 486 -20.09 37.50 -20.90
CA ILE A 486 -19.33 36.27 -21.19
C ILE A 486 -19.01 36.18 -22.67
N GLU A 487 -19.99 36.40 -23.57
CA GLU A 487 -19.80 36.31 -25.03
C GLU A 487 -18.85 37.38 -25.58
N THR A 488 -18.85 38.57 -25.00
CA THR A 488 -17.93 39.65 -25.40
C THR A 488 -16.54 39.58 -24.74
N GLY A 489 -16.35 38.64 -23.79
CA GLY A 489 -15.08 38.51 -23.05
C GLY A 489 -14.77 39.68 -22.12
N ALA A 490 -15.81 40.36 -21.62
CA ALA A 490 -15.70 41.53 -20.74
C ALA A 490 -15.32 41.13 -19.30
N TRP A 491 -14.28 40.34 -19.16
CA TRP A 491 -13.91 39.68 -17.90
C TRP A 491 -13.62 40.65 -16.74
N LYS A 492 -12.98 41.79 -17.01
CA LYS A 492 -12.66 42.79 -15.98
C LYS A 492 -13.90 43.44 -15.38
N GLU A 493 -14.89 43.72 -16.20
CA GLU A 493 -16.16 44.30 -15.81
C GLU A 493 -17.09 43.25 -15.20
N PHE A 494 -16.88 41.97 -15.58
CA PHE A 494 -17.69 40.85 -15.15
C PHE A 494 -17.39 40.40 -13.73
N ILE A 495 -16.11 40.11 -13.40
CA ILE A 495 -15.70 39.53 -12.12
C ILE A 495 -15.73 40.53 -10.99
N ARG A 496 -16.10 40.04 -9.81
CA ARG A 496 -16.01 40.81 -8.57
C ARG A 496 -14.83 40.31 -7.74
N GLU A 497 -13.87 41.17 -7.50
CA GLU A 497 -12.72 40.88 -6.64
C GLU A 497 -13.00 41.27 -5.19
N VAL A 498 -12.65 40.37 -4.26
CA VAL A 498 -12.84 40.55 -2.82
C VAL A 498 -11.49 40.46 -2.13
N PRO A 499 -11.07 41.50 -1.39
CA PRO A 499 -9.82 41.46 -0.61
C PRO A 499 -9.86 40.35 0.43
N ILE A 500 -8.73 39.67 0.63
CA ILE A 500 -8.55 38.62 1.63
C ILE A 500 -7.27 38.84 2.44
N LYS A 501 -7.20 38.16 3.58
CA LYS A 501 -6.02 38.06 4.43
C LYS A 501 -5.94 36.66 5.04
N LYS A 502 -4.78 36.30 5.57
CA LYS A 502 -4.61 35.10 6.38
C LYS A 502 -5.69 35.03 7.48
N ASP A 503 -6.18 33.80 7.72
CA ASP A 503 -7.23 33.45 8.66
C ASP A 503 -8.65 33.90 8.25
N ASP A 504 -8.86 34.31 6.99
CA ASP A 504 -10.22 34.46 6.45
C ASP A 504 -10.77 33.10 6.03
N PHE A 505 -12.03 32.88 6.34
CA PHE A 505 -12.85 31.75 5.89
C PHE A 505 -13.87 32.22 4.88
N ILE A 506 -13.98 31.52 3.76
CA ILE A 506 -14.83 31.89 2.63
C ILE A 506 -15.75 30.72 2.27
N GLN A 507 -17.06 30.98 2.22
CA GLN A 507 -18.04 30.02 1.71
C GLN A 507 -18.32 30.27 0.24
N ILE A 508 -18.27 29.23 -0.58
CA ILE A 508 -18.61 29.24 -2.01
C ILE A 508 -19.78 28.29 -2.25
N ASP A 509 -20.96 28.87 -2.42
CA ASP A 509 -22.16 28.11 -2.76
C ASP A 509 -22.18 27.78 -4.26
N PRO A 510 -22.84 26.68 -4.68
CA PRO A 510 -23.06 26.38 -6.08
C PRO A 510 -23.66 27.58 -6.86
N GLY A 511 -23.23 27.73 -8.10
CA GLY A 511 -23.64 28.86 -8.95
C GLY A 511 -22.89 30.16 -8.68
N THR A 512 -21.94 30.19 -7.74
CA THR A 512 -21.08 31.34 -7.49
C THR A 512 -19.89 31.32 -8.45
N VAL A 513 -19.71 32.37 -9.25
CA VAL A 513 -18.48 32.56 -10.05
C VAL A 513 -17.32 32.86 -9.11
N HIS A 514 -16.22 32.13 -9.24
CA HIS A 514 -15.08 32.28 -8.35
C HIS A 514 -13.74 31.93 -9.00
N ALA A 515 -12.66 32.41 -8.42
CA ALA A 515 -11.29 31.98 -8.73
C ALA A 515 -10.35 32.29 -7.57
N ILE A 516 -9.44 31.36 -7.26
CA ILE A 516 -8.29 31.61 -6.38
C ILE A 516 -7.24 32.34 -7.19
N LYS A 517 -6.73 33.46 -6.64
CA LYS A 517 -5.70 34.26 -7.31
C LYS A 517 -4.30 33.93 -6.82
N GLY A 518 -3.34 34.13 -7.69
CA GLY A 518 -1.92 33.84 -7.46
C GLY A 518 -1.33 34.53 -6.24
N GLY A 519 -0.51 33.77 -5.50
CA GLY A 519 0.08 34.16 -4.21
C GLY A 519 -0.78 33.80 -3.01
N SER A 520 -1.75 32.88 -3.17
CA SER A 520 -2.60 32.37 -2.09
C SER A 520 -2.30 30.91 -1.79
N LEU A 521 -2.30 30.54 -0.51
CA LEU A 521 -2.27 29.17 -0.02
C LEU A 521 -3.56 28.89 0.75
N ILE A 522 -4.32 27.91 0.33
CA ILE A 522 -5.70 27.70 0.80
C ILE A 522 -5.92 26.24 1.21
N LEU A 523 -6.59 26.02 2.35
CA LEU A 523 -7.24 24.75 2.63
C LEU A 523 -8.67 24.83 2.09
N GLU A 524 -9.02 23.91 1.22
CA GLU A 524 -10.36 23.74 0.65
C GLU A 524 -11.04 22.52 1.26
N THR A 525 -12.25 22.69 1.76
CA THR A 525 -13.16 21.58 2.10
C THR A 525 -14.38 21.67 1.21
N GLN A 526 -14.73 20.56 0.56
CA GLN A 526 -15.77 20.52 -0.46
C GLN A 526 -16.57 19.20 -0.44
N GLN A 527 -17.72 19.18 -1.11
CA GLN A 527 -18.33 17.91 -1.51
C GLN A 527 -17.33 17.09 -2.35
N ASN A 528 -17.40 15.77 -2.26
CA ASN A 528 -16.48 14.86 -2.98
C ASN A 528 -16.81 14.83 -4.48
N SER A 529 -16.48 15.93 -5.16
CA SER A 529 -16.71 16.18 -6.58
C SER A 529 -15.55 16.97 -7.18
N ASP A 530 -15.17 16.66 -8.41
CA ASP A 530 -14.18 17.41 -9.20
C ASP A 530 -14.82 18.18 -10.38
N VAL A 531 -16.14 18.24 -10.41
CA VAL A 531 -16.90 18.94 -11.46
C VAL A 531 -16.60 20.43 -11.45
N THR A 532 -16.04 20.92 -12.55
CA THR A 532 -15.64 22.32 -12.71
C THR A 532 -16.06 22.84 -14.08
N TYR A 533 -16.88 23.87 -14.11
CA TYR A 533 -17.23 24.59 -15.34
C TYR A 533 -16.37 25.83 -15.47
N ARG A 534 -15.42 25.77 -16.42
CA ARG A 534 -14.45 26.81 -16.68
C ARG A 534 -15.05 27.86 -17.63
N LEU A 535 -15.08 29.12 -17.16
CA LEU A 535 -15.52 30.28 -17.92
C LEU A 535 -14.39 30.93 -18.69
N TYR A 536 -13.23 31.14 -18.04
CA TYR A 536 -12.07 31.78 -18.63
C TYR A 536 -10.77 31.27 -17.99
N ASP A 537 -9.76 31.07 -18.79
CA ASP A 537 -8.47 30.55 -18.38
C ASP A 537 -7.27 31.41 -18.81
N TYR A 538 -7.49 32.68 -19.00
CA TYR A 538 -6.44 33.65 -19.39
C TYR A 538 -5.68 33.27 -20.66
N ASP A 539 -6.31 32.56 -21.58
CA ASP A 539 -5.76 32.05 -22.84
C ASP A 539 -4.51 31.17 -22.67
N ARG A 540 -4.32 30.57 -21.49
CA ARG A 540 -3.18 29.72 -21.15
C ARG A 540 -3.24 28.38 -21.88
N LEU A 541 -2.05 27.86 -22.21
CA LEU A 541 -1.92 26.55 -22.82
C LEU A 541 -1.49 25.52 -21.78
N SER A 542 -2.17 24.37 -21.80
CA SER A 542 -1.75 23.16 -21.09
C SER A 542 -1.37 22.12 -22.14
N ASN A 543 -0.12 21.64 -22.10
CA ASN A 543 0.41 20.72 -23.11
C ASN A 543 0.23 21.22 -24.56
N GLY A 544 0.42 22.54 -24.78
CA GLY A 544 0.34 23.19 -26.09
C GLY A 544 -1.08 23.41 -26.62
N LYS A 545 -2.11 23.16 -25.81
CA LYS A 545 -3.52 23.38 -26.18
C LYS A 545 -4.24 24.19 -25.08
N PRO A 546 -5.21 25.07 -25.44
CA PRO A 546 -6.04 25.71 -24.44
C PRO A 546 -6.87 24.66 -23.69
N ARG A 547 -7.11 24.89 -22.40
CA ARG A 547 -8.02 24.05 -21.61
C ARG A 547 -9.46 24.29 -22.05
N GLU A 548 -10.29 23.26 -22.02
CA GLU A 548 -11.68 23.34 -22.40
C GLU A 548 -12.46 24.35 -21.54
N LEU A 549 -13.30 25.15 -22.19
CA LEU A 549 -14.24 26.08 -21.57
C LEU A 549 -15.66 25.49 -21.63
N HIS A 550 -16.42 25.68 -20.55
CA HIS A 550 -17.76 25.10 -20.40
C HIS A 550 -18.82 26.22 -20.36
N LEU A 551 -18.81 27.14 -21.36
CA LEU A 551 -19.58 28.39 -21.31
C LEU A 551 -21.08 28.16 -21.12
N GLN A 552 -21.69 27.24 -21.87
CA GLN A 552 -23.14 27.01 -21.77
C GLN A 552 -23.51 26.44 -20.40
N LYS A 553 -22.82 25.39 -19.94
CA LYS A 553 -23.05 24.81 -18.60
C LYS A 553 -22.84 25.84 -17.49
N SER A 554 -21.82 26.70 -17.65
CA SER A 554 -21.61 27.81 -16.71
C SER A 554 -22.75 28.79 -16.68
N ILE A 555 -23.23 29.22 -17.87
CA ILE A 555 -24.38 30.12 -17.99
C ILE A 555 -25.62 29.51 -17.34
N ASP A 556 -25.84 28.21 -17.50
CA ASP A 556 -27.01 27.52 -16.94
C ASP A 556 -27.03 27.58 -15.40
N VAL A 557 -25.88 27.43 -14.76
CA VAL A 557 -25.79 27.28 -13.29
C VAL A 557 -25.46 28.56 -12.54
N ILE A 558 -24.96 29.62 -13.17
CA ILE A 558 -24.61 30.88 -12.48
C ILE A 558 -25.83 31.56 -11.89
N ASN A 559 -25.76 31.88 -10.61
CA ASN A 559 -26.78 32.65 -9.89
C ASN A 559 -26.73 34.13 -10.27
N VAL A 560 -27.86 34.70 -10.74
CA VAL A 560 -27.97 36.09 -11.14
C VAL A 560 -29.15 36.75 -10.40
N PRO A 561 -28.92 37.87 -9.74
CA PRO A 561 -27.64 38.53 -9.44
C PRO A 561 -26.78 37.71 -8.48
N ALA A 562 -25.46 37.95 -8.48
CA ALA A 562 -24.56 37.32 -7.52
C ALA A 562 -24.91 37.74 -6.09
N LYS A 563 -24.75 36.80 -5.14
CA LYS A 563 -24.89 37.09 -3.70
C LYS A 563 -23.90 38.18 -3.26
N ASP A 564 -24.23 38.88 -2.18
CA ASP A 564 -23.30 39.84 -1.58
C ASP A 564 -22.07 39.11 -1.02
N ALA A 565 -20.88 39.53 -1.45
CA ALA A 565 -19.62 38.92 -1.02
C ALA A 565 -19.35 39.05 0.48
N ALA A 566 -19.88 40.11 1.15
CA ALA A 566 -19.75 40.27 2.58
C ALA A 566 -20.41 39.14 3.39
N GLN A 567 -21.35 38.43 2.80
CA GLN A 567 -22.01 37.25 3.41
C GLN A 567 -21.19 35.96 3.24
N SER A 568 -20.20 35.96 2.39
CA SER A 568 -19.35 34.77 2.09
C SER A 568 -18.04 34.74 2.89
N VAL A 569 -17.61 35.88 3.45
CA VAL A 569 -16.30 36.01 4.13
C VAL A 569 -16.48 36.17 5.64
N VAL A 570 -15.89 35.24 6.41
CA VAL A 570 -15.89 35.27 7.87
C VAL A 570 -14.43 35.31 8.36
N SER A 571 -14.07 36.20 9.26
CA SER A 571 -12.75 36.21 9.86
C SER A 571 -12.65 35.17 10.98
N ALA A 572 -11.74 34.23 10.85
CA ALA A 572 -11.45 33.23 11.88
C ALA A 572 -10.31 33.68 12.83
N LYS A 573 -10.03 34.97 12.88
CA LYS A 573 -8.99 35.56 13.74
C LYS A 573 -9.48 35.78 15.16
N GLY A 574 -8.63 35.45 16.14
CA GLY A 574 -8.92 35.72 17.56
C GLY A 574 -9.92 34.78 18.19
N LEU A 575 -10.10 33.59 17.64
CA LEU A 575 -10.92 32.52 18.19
C LEU A 575 -10.35 32.02 19.52
N ALA A 576 -11.21 31.47 20.37
CA ALA A 576 -10.77 30.94 21.66
C ALA A 576 -9.92 29.66 21.45
N LYS A 577 -8.84 29.56 22.26
CA LYS A 577 -7.97 28.39 22.25
C LYS A 577 -8.59 27.21 23.00
N ASN A 578 -8.12 26.01 22.69
CA ASN A 578 -8.47 24.75 23.34
C ASN A 578 -9.98 24.46 23.34
N GLN A 579 -10.67 24.87 22.27
CA GLN A 579 -12.07 24.53 22.04
C GLN A 579 -12.39 24.44 20.55
N LEU A 580 -13.51 23.78 20.21
CA LEU A 580 -14.08 23.76 18.87
C LEU A 580 -14.77 25.10 18.57
N ASN A 581 -14.24 25.84 17.61
CA ASN A 581 -14.87 27.07 17.13
C ASN A 581 -15.58 26.75 15.80
N GLU A 582 -16.91 26.67 15.78
CA GLU A 582 -17.67 26.45 14.56
C GLU A 582 -17.59 27.71 13.69
N LEU A 583 -17.02 27.59 12.47
CA LEU A 583 -16.90 28.66 11.50
C LEU A 583 -18.11 28.73 10.60
N TYR A 584 -18.62 27.58 10.18
CA TYR A 584 -19.71 27.49 9.22
C TYR A 584 -20.48 26.18 9.32
N ARG A 585 -21.76 26.22 8.94
CA ARG A 585 -22.66 25.08 8.86
C ARG A 585 -23.56 25.21 7.63
N CYS A 586 -23.65 24.15 6.83
CA CYS A 586 -24.62 24.01 5.77
C CYS A 586 -25.17 22.58 5.72
N ALA A 587 -25.99 22.27 4.73
CA ALA A 587 -26.55 20.92 4.55
C ALA A 587 -25.46 19.85 4.31
N TYR A 588 -24.31 20.22 3.76
CA TYR A 588 -23.27 19.28 3.34
C TYR A 588 -22.18 19.06 4.39
N TYR A 589 -21.85 20.10 5.20
CA TYR A 589 -20.79 20.01 6.20
C TYR A 589 -20.94 21.03 7.33
N ARG A 590 -20.22 20.75 8.40
CA ARG A 590 -19.90 21.70 9.48
C ARG A 590 -18.39 21.84 9.56
N ILE A 591 -17.89 23.05 9.67
CA ILE A 591 -16.45 23.37 9.69
C ILE A 591 -16.08 23.99 11.03
N PHE A 592 -15.01 23.48 11.62
CA PHE A 592 -14.50 23.93 12.91
C PHE A 592 -13.02 24.30 12.82
N LYS A 593 -12.64 25.35 13.54
CA LYS A 593 -11.26 25.75 13.77
C LYS A 593 -10.86 25.42 15.20
N LEU A 594 -9.69 24.80 15.35
CA LEU A 594 -9.10 24.46 16.65
C LEU A 594 -7.70 25.05 16.74
N ASP A 595 -7.44 25.84 17.78
CA ASP A 595 -6.11 26.30 18.14
C ASP A 595 -5.74 25.69 19.49
N VAL A 596 -4.91 24.64 19.47
CA VAL A 596 -4.44 23.92 20.65
C VAL A 596 -3.19 24.58 21.18
N ASP A 597 -3.18 24.91 22.48
CA ASP A 597 -2.04 25.47 23.22
C ASP A 597 -2.00 24.79 24.59
N GLY A 598 -1.23 23.71 24.70
CA GLY A 598 -1.21 22.82 25.86
C GLY A 598 -1.98 21.54 25.64
N GLU A 599 -3.11 21.35 26.31
CA GLU A 599 -3.94 20.14 26.23
C GLU A 599 -5.42 20.49 26.03
N MET A 600 -6.10 19.72 25.18
CA MET A 600 -7.52 19.85 24.88
C MET A 600 -8.17 18.49 24.78
N GLN A 601 -9.34 18.30 25.41
CA GLN A 601 -10.17 17.09 25.27
C GLN A 601 -11.32 17.37 24.30
N LEU A 602 -11.60 16.38 23.45
CA LEU A 602 -12.72 16.36 22.51
C LEU A 602 -13.62 15.16 22.85
N HIS A 603 -14.91 15.41 23.07
CA HIS A 603 -15.91 14.40 23.45
C HIS A 603 -16.95 14.16 22.36
N GLU A 604 -16.86 14.86 21.23
CA GLU A 604 -17.83 14.87 20.16
C GLU A 604 -17.89 13.56 19.37
N MET A 605 -16.86 12.69 19.53
CA MET A 605 -16.80 11.37 18.89
C MET A 605 -17.39 10.24 19.75
N GLU A 606 -17.95 10.55 20.89
CA GLU A 606 -18.75 9.60 21.69
C GLU A 606 -20.04 9.22 20.94
N GLN A 607 -20.44 7.96 21.00
CA GLN A 607 -21.57 7.42 20.23
C GLN A 607 -22.89 8.17 20.45
N GLU A 608 -23.08 8.78 21.62
CA GLU A 608 -24.29 9.52 21.97
C GLU A 608 -24.42 10.90 21.33
N LYS A 609 -23.33 11.44 20.73
CA LYS A 609 -23.30 12.82 20.20
C LYS A 609 -23.54 12.94 18.69
N GLY A 610 -23.69 11.83 17.97
CA GLY A 610 -24.27 11.79 16.65
C GLY A 610 -23.37 12.19 15.46
N TRP A 611 -22.08 12.43 15.67
CA TRP A 611 -21.15 12.66 14.54
C TRP A 611 -20.73 11.34 13.90
N PRO A 612 -20.94 11.17 12.57
CA PRO A 612 -20.63 9.91 11.93
C PRO A 612 -19.12 9.65 11.80
N PHE A 613 -18.32 10.69 11.60
CA PHE A 613 -16.85 10.71 11.61
C PHE A 613 -16.34 12.15 11.57
N LEU A 614 -15.07 12.35 11.88
CA LEU A 614 -14.44 13.66 11.90
C LEU A 614 -13.21 13.67 11.01
N LEU A 615 -13.17 14.56 10.02
CA LEU A 615 -12.00 14.84 9.19
C LEU A 615 -11.16 15.93 9.86
N MET A 616 -9.84 15.75 9.94
CA MET A 616 -8.94 16.75 10.54
C MET A 616 -7.71 16.98 9.68
N SER A 617 -7.27 18.23 9.61
CA SER A 617 -6.03 18.64 8.94
C SER A 617 -5.25 19.60 9.81
N VAL A 618 -3.96 19.33 10.03
CA VAL A 618 -3.06 20.18 10.79
C VAL A 618 -2.51 21.29 9.88
N LEU A 619 -2.83 22.53 10.18
CA LEU A 619 -2.50 23.71 9.38
C LEU A 619 -1.13 24.28 9.74
N GLU A 620 -0.83 24.35 11.04
CA GLU A 620 0.42 24.89 11.58
C GLU A 620 0.80 24.17 12.88
N GLY A 621 2.10 24.13 13.18
CA GLY A 621 2.63 23.61 14.43
C GLY A 621 2.72 22.09 14.47
N SER A 622 2.81 21.56 15.69
CA SER A 622 2.93 20.12 15.95
C SER A 622 2.39 19.74 17.32
N GLY A 623 2.09 18.47 17.49
CA GLY A 623 1.55 17.96 18.75
C GLY A 623 1.23 16.48 18.66
N TRP A 624 0.19 16.09 19.37
CA TRP A 624 -0.27 14.70 19.47
C TRP A 624 -1.79 14.66 19.47
N ILE A 625 -2.34 13.59 18.90
CA ILE A 625 -3.71 13.16 19.12
C ILE A 625 -3.64 11.79 19.80
N ASP A 626 -4.03 11.72 21.07
CA ASP A 626 -3.77 10.57 21.95
C ASP A 626 -2.29 10.15 21.91
N SER A 627 -1.97 8.98 21.37
CA SER A 627 -0.61 8.46 21.20
C SER A 627 0.02 8.76 19.83
N TYR A 628 -0.71 9.37 18.90
CA TYR A 628 -0.22 9.61 17.54
C TYR A 628 0.39 11.00 17.37
N PRO A 629 1.60 11.12 16.80
CA PRO A 629 2.21 12.42 16.53
C PRO A 629 1.51 13.15 15.38
N LEU A 630 1.35 14.45 15.53
CA LEU A 630 0.80 15.37 14.53
C LEU A 630 1.82 16.43 14.15
N THR A 631 1.93 16.70 12.85
CA THR A 631 2.75 17.77 12.30
C THR A 631 1.97 18.56 11.26
N LYS A 632 2.43 19.76 10.90
CA LYS A 632 1.87 20.53 9.78
C LYS A 632 1.72 19.61 8.55
N GLY A 633 0.54 19.61 7.95
CA GLY A 633 0.22 18.76 6.81
C GLY A 633 -0.24 17.34 7.15
N SER A 634 -0.40 16.97 8.41
CA SER A 634 -1.07 15.74 8.79
C SER A 634 -2.56 15.80 8.45
N HIS A 635 -3.07 14.77 7.77
CA HIS A 635 -4.49 14.57 7.45
C HIS A 635 -4.97 13.28 8.04
N LEU A 636 -6.13 13.29 8.70
CA LEU A 636 -6.65 12.12 9.40
C LEU A 636 -8.17 12.09 9.47
N ILE A 637 -8.72 10.89 9.70
CA ILE A 637 -10.12 10.65 9.97
C ILE A 637 -10.24 10.01 11.35
N VAL A 638 -10.99 10.63 12.25
CA VAL A 638 -11.41 10.03 13.52
C VAL A 638 -12.71 9.27 13.26
N PRO A 639 -12.74 7.95 13.48
CA PRO A 639 -13.88 7.11 13.12
C PRO A 639 -15.06 7.27 14.10
N TYR A 640 -16.25 6.86 13.63
CA TYR A 640 -17.45 6.81 14.45
C TYR A 640 -17.26 6.03 15.74
N GLY A 641 -17.70 6.62 16.85
CA GLY A 641 -17.65 5.97 18.16
C GLY A 641 -16.23 5.73 18.68
N TYR A 642 -15.25 6.53 18.23
CA TYR A 642 -13.88 6.49 18.74
C TYR A 642 -13.82 6.76 20.25
N GLY A 643 -14.71 7.61 20.75
CA GLY A 643 -14.76 8.06 22.13
C GLY A 643 -14.13 9.42 22.33
N SER A 644 -13.76 9.74 23.56
CA SER A 644 -13.01 10.96 23.88
C SER A 644 -11.60 10.87 23.33
N LEU A 645 -11.12 11.95 22.73
CA LEU A 645 -9.73 12.06 22.26
C LEU A 645 -9.03 13.27 22.88
N CYS A 646 -7.72 13.18 23.04
CA CYS A 646 -6.88 14.19 23.63
C CYS A 646 -5.91 14.79 22.60
N LEU A 647 -5.99 16.11 22.40
CA LEU A 647 -5.04 16.86 21.59
C LEU A 647 -4.03 17.54 22.54
N LYS A 648 -2.71 17.36 22.29
CA LYS A 648 -1.63 17.96 23.08
C LYS A 648 -0.61 18.63 22.18
N GLY A 649 -0.13 19.80 22.57
CA GLY A 649 0.94 20.50 21.87
C GLY A 649 0.63 21.96 21.57
N LYS A 650 1.26 22.47 20.52
CA LYS A 650 1.00 23.81 20.00
C LYS A 650 0.76 23.72 18.51
N MET A 651 -0.50 23.70 18.13
CA MET A 651 -0.90 23.46 16.75
C MET A 651 -2.26 24.08 16.43
N SER A 652 -2.45 24.33 15.16
CA SER A 652 -3.68 24.85 14.57
C SER A 652 -4.27 23.83 13.62
N LEU A 653 -5.54 23.49 13.75
CA LEU A 653 -6.20 22.46 12.95
C LEU A 653 -7.51 23.01 12.37
N MET A 654 -7.88 22.45 11.22
CA MET A 654 -9.23 22.51 10.68
C MET A 654 -9.87 21.14 10.82
N ALA A 655 -11.11 21.13 11.30
CA ALA A 655 -11.92 19.93 11.41
C ALA A 655 -13.23 20.09 10.65
N SER A 656 -13.71 19.02 10.04
CA SER A 656 -14.98 19.00 9.34
C SER A 656 -15.74 17.71 9.57
N VAL A 657 -17.05 17.80 9.69
CA VAL A 657 -17.97 16.67 9.74
C VAL A 657 -18.97 16.78 8.61
N PRO A 658 -19.47 15.68 8.03
CA PRO A 658 -20.54 15.74 7.05
C PRO A 658 -21.81 16.31 7.67
N GLY A 659 -22.58 17.01 6.85
CA GLY A 659 -23.90 17.52 7.19
C GLY A 659 -25.00 16.49 7.01
N ASP A 660 -26.26 16.91 7.16
CA ASP A 660 -27.42 16.03 7.12
C ASP A 660 -27.88 15.68 5.68
N ALA A 661 -27.31 16.31 4.64
CA ALA A 661 -27.75 16.15 3.23
C ALA A 661 -27.51 14.75 2.65
N GLY A 662 -26.70 13.91 3.28
CA GLY A 662 -26.47 12.50 2.88
C GLY A 662 -27.50 11.52 3.44
N GLN A 663 -28.48 11.97 4.19
CA GLN A 663 -29.49 11.10 4.82
C GLN A 663 -30.82 11.04 4.04
N PHE A 664 -30.85 11.53 2.78
CA PHE A 664 -32.05 11.53 1.94
C PHE A 664 -31.85 10.79 0.62
#